data_4934feee20f27a50878ed31cfe6cbd41
#
_entry.id   4934feee20f27a50878ed31cfe6cbd41
#
_cell.length_a   1.000
_cell.length_b   1.000
_cell.length_c   1.000
_cell.angle_alpha   90.00
_cell.angle_beta   90.00
_cell.angle_gamma   90.00
#
_symmetry.space_group_name_H-M   'P 1'
#
loop_
_entity.id
_entity.type
_entity.pdbx_description
1 polymer ?
#
loop_
_entity_poly.entity_id
_entity_poly.type
_entity_poly.pdbx_seq_one_letter_code
_entity_poly.pdbx_strand_id
1 'polypeptide(L)'
;VQITAEKIEGNKIWLKISLTQRPRIADVRYHGVKKSERTDLESKLGMVKGMQITPNTVDRAKTLIKRYFDDKGFKNAEVIIAQKDDPSNENQVIVDIDIDKKEKIKVHAIHITGNSAIKTSKLKKVMKKTNEKGKLLNLFRTKKFVPENFEADKQLIIDKYNELGYRDAMIVKDSVAQYDEKTVDVYMDIDEGQKYYLRNVTWVGNTLYPSEQLNFLLRMKKGDVYNQKLLGERTSTDDDAIGNLYYNNGYLFYNLDPVEVNIVGDSIDLEMRIYEGRQATINKINISGNDRLYENVVRRELRIRPGQLFSKDDLMRSLREIQQMGHFDPEKLQPDIQPDPVNGTVDIGLPLTSKANDQVEFSAGWGQTGIIGKLSLKFTNFSVANLLRPGENYRGILPQGDGQTLTISGQTNAKYYQSYSISFFDPWFGGKRPNSLSVSAFFSVQTDISSRYYNSSYFNNYYNSYYAGYGGYGSYNYGNYNNYENYYDPDKSIKMWGLSLGWGKRLKWPDDYFTLSAELAYQRYNLKDWQYFPVTNGKCNDLSLSLTLARNSIDNPIFPRTGSDFSLSVQLTPPYSLFDGKDYKGYFYNPESDRGITQDNMNKLHRWVEYHKWKFKAKTYTPLMDYIAHPKCLVLMTRTEFGLLGHYNKYKKSPFGTFDVGGDGMTGYSSYATESIALRGYENSSLTPYGEEGYAYARLGIELRYPLMLETSTNIYVLGFLEAGNAWHDISKFNPFDLKRSAGIGVRIFLPMIGMMGIDWGYGFDKINGSKEYGGSQFHFILGQEF
;
A
#
# COMPACT_ATOMS: atom_id res chain seq x y z
N VAL A 1 -53.47 24.34 18.61
CA VAL A 1 -54.37 24.94 19.58
C VAL A 1 -55.35 25.84 18.80
N GLN A 2 -56.60 25.52 18.86
CA GLN A 2 -57.66 26.35 18.30
C GLN A 2 -58.44 26.95 19.46
N ILE A 3 -58.59 28.29 19.44
CA ILE A 3 -59.35 28.99 20.50
C ILE A 3 -60.60 29.61 19.83
N THR A 4 -61.77 29.19 20.28
CA THR A 4 -63.04 29.68 19.77
C THR A 4 -63.86 30.21 20.95
N ALA A 5 -64.65 31.27 20.70
CA ALA A 5 -65.62 31.72 21.68
C ALA A 5 -66.80 30.76 21.71
N GLU A 6 -67.05 30.11 22.82
CA GLU A 6 -68.14 29.17 23.00
C GLU A 6 -69.45 29.87 23.35
N LYS A 7 -69.34 30.93 24.15
CA LYS A 7 -70.49 31.75 24.59
C LYS A 7 -70.01 33.17 24.92
N ILE A 8 -70.83 34.16 24.63
CA ILE A 8 -70.63 35.56 24.97
C ILE A 8 -71.87 36.01 25.72
N GLU A 9 -71.74 36.47 26.96
CA GLU A 9 -72.83 37.05 27.75
C GLU A 9 -72.37 38.37 28.40
N GLY A 10 -72.90 39.46 27.90
CA GLY A 10 -72.51 40.80 28.29
C GLY A 10 -71.00 41.03 28.06
N ASN A 11 -70.25 41.29 29.14
CA ASN A 11 -68.80 41.58 29.02
C ASN A 11 -67.95 40.33 29.35
N LYS A 12 -68.49 39.13 29.31
CA LYS A 12 -67.80 37.86 29.62
C LYS A 12 -67.80 36.97 28.37
N ILE A 13 -66.66 36.39 28.07
CA ILE A 13 -66.43 35.47 26.96
C ILE A 13 -65.94 34.12 27.53
N TRP A 14 -66.67 33.05 27.20
CA TRP A 14 -66.21 31.67 27.47
C TRP A 14 -65.41 31.18 26.24
N LEU A 15 -64.14 30.81 26.48
CA LEU A 15 -63.23 30.32 25.42
C LEU A 15 -63.19 28.83 25.46
N LYS A 16 -63.43 28.21 24.32
CA LYS A 16 -63.18 26.79 24.09
C LYS A 16 -61.80 26.63 23.51
N ILE A 17 -60.87 26.02 24.23
CA ILE A 17 -59.50 25.72 23.79
C ILE A 17 -59.48 24.27 23.33
N SER A 18 -59.41 24.05 22.04
CA SER A 18 -59.25 22.74 21.44
C SER A 18 -57.79 22.47 21.23
N LEU A 19 -57.29 21.42 21.89
CA LEU A 19 -55.88 20.97 21.74
C LEU A 19 -55.84 19.73 20.88
N THR A 20 -55.13 19.78 19.75
CA THR A 20 -54.85 18.62 18.95
C THR A 20 -53.42 18.18 19.22
N GLN A 21 -53.26 16.97 19.70
CA GLN A 21 -51.93 16.43 19.95
C GLN A 21 -51.23 16.19 18.59
N ARG A 22 -49.99 16.62 18.49
CA ARG A 22 -49.18 16.35 17.28
C ARG A 22 -48.74 14.89 17.25
N PRO A 23 -48.79 14.24 16.08
CA PRO A 23 -48.44 12.85 15.96
C PRO A 23 -46.93 12.64 16.21
N ARG A 24 -46.60 11.43 16.68
CA ARG A 24 -45.21 10.98 16.85
C ARG A 24 -44.81 10.01 15.72
N ILE A 25 -43.53 9.98 15.40
CA ILE A 25 -42.97 9.10 14.39
C ILE A 25 -42.99 7.66 14.92
N ALA A 26 -43.72 6.78 14.25
CA ALA A 26 -43.68 5.32 14.49
C ALA A 26 -42.50 4.65 13.77
N ASP A 27 -42.33 5.04 12.52
CA ASP A 27 -41.25 4.52 11.64
C ASP A 27 -40.93 5.53 10.55
N VAL A 28 -39.68 5.45 10.00
CA VAL A 28 -39.25 6.27 8.84
C VAL A 28 -38.82 5.35 7.73
N ARG A 29 -39.50 5.42 6.59
CA ARG A 29 -39.22 4.58 5.42
C ARG A 29 -38.64 5.41 4.30
N TYR A 30 -37.55 4.91 3.71
CA TYR A 30 -36.85 5.58 2.62
C TYR A 30 -36.99 4.76 1.34
N HIS A 31 -37.47 5.41 0.27
CA HIS A 31 -37.61 4.84 -1.05
C HIS A 31 -36.68 5.57 -2.06
N GLY A 32 -36.20 4.87 -3.10
CA GLY A 32 -35.36 5.44 -4.15
C GLY A 32 -33.89 5.63 -3.79
N VAL A 33 -33.43 5.15 -2.63
CA VAL A 33 -32.04 5.30 -2.15
C VAL A 33 -31.34 3.95 -1.92
N LYS A 34 -30.01 3.96 -2.03
CA LYS A 34 -29.17 2.80 -1.67
C LYS A 34 -29.05 2.68 -0.16
N LYS A 35 -28.70 1.47 0.33
CA LYS A 35 -28.52 1.22 1.77
C LYS A 35 -27.53 2.19 2.46
N SER A 36 -26.39 2.48 1.81
CA SER A 36 -25.41 3.44 2.35
C SER A 36 -25.96 4.87 2.41
N GLU A 37 -26.69 5.29 1.38
CA GLU A 37 -27.31 6.63 1.34
C GLU A 37 -28.40 6.76 2.42
N ARG A 38 -29.15 5.67 2.67
CA ARG A 38 -30.15 5.61 3.74
C ARG A 38 -29.48 5.84 5.11
N THR A 39 -28.38 5.11 5.40
CA THR A 39 -27.66 5.27 6.67
C THR A 39 -27.13 6.70 6.87
N ASP A 40 -26.59 7.31 5.80
CA ASP A 40 -26.14 8.69 5.83
C ASP A 40 -27.29 9.66 6.12
N LEU A 41 -28.45 9.47 5.49
CA LEU A 41 -29.63 10.31 5.68
C LEU A 41 -30.23 10.16 7.08
N GLU A 42 -30.32 8.92 7.59
CA GLU A 42 -30.78 8.66 8.96
C GLU A 42 -29.92 9.43 9.97
N SER A 43 -28.61 9.43 9.83
CA SER A 43 -27.68 10.18 10.68
C SER A 43 -27.87 11.70 10.58
N LYS A 44 -28.07 12.23 9.36
CA LYS A 44 -28.18 13.68 9.12
C LYS A 44 -29.53 14.27 9.46
N LEU A 45 -30.61 13.54 9.25
CA LEU A 45 -31.97 14.02 9.50
C LEU A 45 -32.34 14.00 10.97
N GLY A 46 -31.79 13.04 11.74
CA GLY A 46 -32.10 12.87 13.16
C GLY A 46 -33.58 12.58 13.45
N MET A 47 -34.34 12.10 12.44
CA MET A 47 -35.74 11.71 12.59
C MET A 47 -35.80 10.31 13.20
N VAL A 48 -36.00 10.23 14.50
CA VAL A 48 -36.03 8.97 15.23
C VAL A 48 -37.44 8.62 15.71
N LYS A 49 -37.67 7.33 15.89
CA LYS A 49 -38.93 6.80 16.43
C LYS A 49 -39.26 7.49 17.76
N GLY A 50 -40.54 7.90 17.96
CA GLY A 50 -41.02 8.60 19.13
C GLY A 50 -40.89 10.13 19.09
N MET A 51 -40.11 10.66 18.11
CA MET A 51 -40.01 12.11 17.92
C MET A 51 -41.32 12.70 17.41
N GLN A 52 -41.66 13.89 17.86
CA GLN A 52 -42.85 14.61 17.41
C GLN A 52 -42.59 15.19 16.01
N ILE A 53 -43.50 14.94 15.06
CA ILE A 53 -43.37 15.47 13.69
C ILE A 53 -44.11 16.82 13.60
N THR A 54 -43.46 17.77 12.94
CA THR A 54 -44.00 19.11 12.71
C THR A 54 -43.78 19.49 11.23
N PRO A 55 -44.56 20.45 10.67
CA PRO A 55 -44.28 20.94 9.33
C PRO A 55 -42.81 21.40 9.14
N ASN A 56 -42.26 22.10 10.12
CA ASN A 56 -40.87 22.54 10.09
C ASN A 56 -39.88 21.35 10.05
N THR A 57 -40.17 20.26 10.78
CA THR A 57 -39.35 19.04 10.72
C THR A 57 -39.33 18.44 9.30
N VAL A 58 -40.50 18.43 8.64
CA VAL A 58 -40.64 17.92 7.25
C VAL A 58 -39.91 18.81 6.24
N ASP A 59 -40.08 20.14 6.35
CA ASP A 59 -39.44 21.10 5.44
C ASP A 59 -37.90 21.09 5.60
N ARG A 60 -37.43 21.02 6.86
CA ARG A 60 -36.02 20.86 7.16
C ARG A 60 -35.48 19.54 6.58
N ALA A 61 -36.20 18.44 6.72
CA ALA A 61 -35.81 17.17 6.16
C ALA A 61 -35.73 17.23 4.63
N LYS A 62 -36.73 17.81 3.97
CA LYS A 62 -36.72 18.02 2.50
C LYS A 62 -35.50 18.81 2.07
N THR A 63 -35.19 19.90 2.76
CA THR A 63 -34.04 20.77 2.44
C THR A 63 -32.73 20.03 2.62
N LEU A 64 -32.57 19.31 3.71
CA LEU A 64 -31.34 18.51 3.97
C LEU A 64 -31.15 17.38 2.97
N ILE A 65 -32.23 16.68 2.60
CA ILE A 65 -32.17 15.61 1.60
C ILE A 65 -31.80 16.17 0.21
N LYS A 66 -32.45 17.28 -0.19
CA LYS A 66 -32.11 17.95 -1.48
C LYS A 66 -30.65 18.37 -1.49
N ARG A 67 -30.15 19.02 -0.45
CA ARG A 67 -28.75 19.42 -0.33
C ARG A 67 -27.81 18.22 -0.38
N TYR A 68 -28.11 17.15 0.32
CA TYR A 68 -27.31 15.92 0.28
C TYR A 68 -27.17 15.33 -1.11
N PHE A 69 -28.25 15.37 -1.92
CA PHE A 69 -28.19 14.86 -3.29
C PHE A 69 -27.58 15.87 -4.27
N ASP A 70 -27.73 17.17 -4.02
CA ASP A 70 -27.05 18.22 -4.79
C ASP A 70 -25.51 18.11 -4.65
N ASP A 71 -25.01 17.93 -3.43
CA ASP A 71 -23.59 17.66 -3.13
C ASP A 71 -23.06 16.38 -3.83
N LYS A 72 -23.96 15.44 -4.14
CA LYS A 72 -23.65 14.22 -4.92
C LYS A 72 -23.84 14.41 -6.42
N GLY A 73 -24.23 15.61 -6.88
CA GLY A 73 -24.42 15.97 -8.29
C GLY A 73 -25.81 15.67 -8.87
N PHE A 74 -26.81 15.43 -8.01
CA PHE A 74 -28.21 15.21 -8.39
C PHE A 74 -29.03 16.48 -8.14
N LYS A 75 -28.76 17.55 -8.88
CA LYS A 75 -29.35 18.88 -8.67
C LYS A 75 -30.88 18.91 -8.80
N ASN A 76 -31.43 18.00 -9.62
CA ASN A 76 -32.85 17.92 -9.90
C ASN A 76 -33.59 16.88 -9.06
N ALA A 77 -33.03 16.47 -7.91
CA ALA A 77 -33.64 15.49 -7.02
C ALA A 77 -34.98 15.99 -6.47
N GLU A 78 -36.03 15.20 -6.66
CA GLU A 78 -37.35 15.44 -6.11
C GLU A 78 -37.53 14.63 -4.83
N VAL A 79 -38.06 15.29 -3.79
CA VAL A 79 -38.27 14.68 -2.49
C VAL A 79 -39.71 14.89 -2.07
N ILE A 80 -40.43 13.79 -1.89
CA ILE A 80 -41.81 13.77 -1.39
C ILE A 80 -41.80 13.09 -0.02
N ILE A 81 -42.32 13.78 0.99
CA ILE A 81 -42.44 13.24 2.34
C ILE A 81 -43.93 13.14 2.65
N ALA A 82 -44.43 11.92 2.77
CA ALA A 82 -45.82 11.63 3.13
C ALA A 82 -45.90 11.11 4.57
N GLN A 83 -46.97 11.46 5.25
CA GLN A 83 -47.28 10.97 6.57
C GLN A 83 -48.53 10.10 6.48
N LYS A 84 -48.45 8.86 6.97
CA LYS A 84 -49.55 7.91 7.05
C LYS A 84 -49.80 7.51 8.51
N ASP A 85 -51.04 7.50 8.94
CA ASP A 85 -51.35 7.04 10.29
C ASP A 85 -50.91 5.59 10.51
N ASP A 86 -50.34 5.31 11.65
CA ASP A 86 -49.95 3.94 12.02
C ASP A 86 -51.20 3.14 12.45
N PRO A 87 -51.59 2.08 11.74
CA PRO A 87 -52.76 1.31 12.07
C PRO A 87 -52.70 0.64 13.45
N SER A 88 -51.50 0.49 14.00
CA SER A 88 -51.24 -0.24 15.24
C SER A 88 -51.22 0.64 16.48
N ASN A 89 -51.08 1.96 16.35
CA ASN A 89 -50.94 2.88 17.48
C ASN A 89 -51.64 4.23 17.21
N GLU A 90 -52.49 4.63 18.09
CA GLU A 90 -53.14 5.95 18.02
C GLU A 90 -52.12 7.08 18.14
N ASN A 91 -52.33 8.16 17.37
CA ASN A 91 -51.49 9.35 17.34
C ASN A 91 -50.03 9.12 16.96
N GLN A 92 -49.74 8.07 16.17
CA GLN A 92 -48.46 7.80 15.57
C GLN A 92 -48.57 7.79 14.06
N VAL A 93 -47.49 8.23 13.37
CA VAL A 93 -47.44 8.26 11.90
C VAL A 93 -46.18 7.58 11.41
N ILE A 94 -46.32 6.87 10.30
CA ILE A 94 -45.22 6.36 9.47
C ILE A 94 -44.87 7.47 8.48
N VAL A 95 -43.59 7.84 8.43
CA VAL A 95 -43.07 8.85 7.53
C VAL A 95 -42.47 8.15 6.33
N ASP A 96 -43.14 8.22 5.18
CA ASP A 96 -42.63 7.71 3.91
C ASP A 96 -41.87 8.83 3.17
N ILE A 97 -40.56 8.63 2.92
CA ILE A 97 -39.71 9.56 2.21
C ILE A 97 -39.38 8.96 0.83
N ASP A 98 -40.06 9.46 -0.20
CA ASP A 98 -39.83 9.06 -1.57
C ASP A 98 -38.87 10.03 -2.22
N ILE A 99 -37.76 9.48 -2.77
CA ILE A 99 -36.68 10.26 -3.36
C ILE A 99 -36.47 9.82 -4.79
N ASP A 100 -36.83 10.67 -5.73
CA ASP A 100 -36.44 10.51 -7.13
C ASP A 100 -35.19 11.37 -7.40
N LYS A 101 -34.06 10.70 -7.48
CA LYS A 101 -32.76 11.37 -7.65
C LYS A 101 -32.58 12.02 -9.01
N LYS A 102 -33.38 11.62 -10.03
CA LYS A 102 -33.13 11.97 -11.43
C LYS A 102 -31.70 11.57 -11.86
N GLU A 103 -31.22 12.11 -12.97
CA GLU A 103 -29.85 11.89 -13.44
C GLU A 103 -28.89 12.93 -12.88
N LYS A 104 -27.60 12.56 -12.82
CA LYS A 104 -26.56 13.49 -12.42
C LYS A 104 -26.33 14.53 -13.49
N ILE A 105 -26.30 15.78 -13.10
CA ILE A 105 -25.93 16.87 -13.96
C ILE A 105 -24.44 16.81 -14.27
N LYS A 106 -24.07 16.91 -15.56
CA LYS A 106 -22.68 16.91 -16.04
C LYS A 106 -22.33 18.25 -16.62
N VAL A 107 -21.04 18.57 -16.68
CA VAL A 107 -20.54 19.78 -17.33
C VAL A 107 -20.42 19.51 -18.84
N HIS A 108 -21.16 20.29 -19.66
CA HIS A 108 -21.06 20.27 -21.11
C HIS A 108 -19.82 21.04 -21.55
N ALA A 109 -19.74 22.33 -21.22
CA ALA A 109 -18.61 23.19 -21.56
C ALA A 109 -18.27 24.16 -20.42
N ILE A 110 -17.00 24.61 -20.39
CA ILE A 110 -16.51 25.64 -19.48
C ILE A 110 -16.00 26.79 -20.32
N HIS A 111 -16.58 27.96 -20.13
CA HIS A 111 -16.24 29.19 -20.82
C HIS A 111 -15.49 30.12 -19.86
N ILE A 112 -14.26 30.49 -20.22
CA ILE A 112 -13.43 31.39 -19.43
C ILE A 112 -13.09 32.59 -20.33
N THR A 113 -13.35 33.77 -19.83
CA THR A 113 -13.07 35.06 -20.50
C THR A 113 -12.16 35.93 -19.61
N GLY A 114 -11.54 36.95 -20.19
CA GLY A 114 -10.63 37.86 -19.48
C GLY A 114 -9.21 37.32 -19.29
N ASN A 115 -8.96 36.04 -19.62
CA ASN A 115 -7.69 35.35 -19.43
C ASN A 115 -6.74 35.55 -20.62
N SER A 116 -5.91 36.58 -20.60
CA SER A 116 -4.90 36.88 -21.63
C SER A 116 -3.54 36.24 -21.34
N ALA A 117 -3.10 36.21 -20.09
CA ALA A 117 -1.79 35.72 -19.67
C ALA A 117 -1.72 34.17 -19.61
N ILE A 118 -2.85 33.54 -19.29
CA ILE A 118 -2.90 32.06 -19.18
C ILE A 118 -3.93 31.53 -20.18
N LYS A 119 -3.49 30.59 -21.03
CA LYS A 119 -4.39 29.96 -22.01
C LYS A 119 -5.53 29.21 -21.29
N THR A 120 -6.76 29.38 -21.82
CA THR A 120 -7.96 28.70 -21.29
C THR A 120 -7.78 27.19 -21.11
N SER A 121 -7.06 26.53 -22.01
CA SER A 121 -6.78 25.08 -21.89
C SER A 121 -5.93 24.74 -20.65
N LYS A 122 -5.03 25.64 -20.21
CA LYS A 122 -4.22 25.47 -19.02
C LYS A 122 -5.05 25.70 -17.76
N LEU A 123 -5.93 26.70 -17.75
CA LEU A 123 -6.86 26.97 -16.65
C LEU A 123 -7.83 25.78 -16.46
N LYS A 124 -8.40 25.25 -17.56
CA LYS A 124 -9.25 24.04 -17.49
C LYS A 124 -8.52 22.82 -16.94
N LYS A 125 -7.20 22.69 -17.14
CA LYS A 125 -6.40 21.62 -16.52
C LYS A 125 -6.20 21.79 -15.02
N VAL A 126 -6.15 23.01 -14.54
CA VAL A 126 -6.02 23.35 -13.11
C VAL A 126 -7.28 22.95 -12.35
N MET A 127 -8.45 23.06 -12.97
CA MET A 127 -9.72 22.59 -12.42
C MET A 127 -9.69 21.06 -12.29
N LYS A 128 -9.64 20.56 -11.06
CA LYS A 128 -9.47 19.11 -10.78
C LYS A 128 -10.78 18.36 -10.73
N LYS A 129 -11.83 19.01 -10.25
CA LYS A 129 -13.11 18.37 -9.92
C LYS A 129 -14.24 18.70 -10.88
N THR A 130 -14.17 19.84 -11.60
CA THR A 130 -15.14 20.30 -12.59
C THR A 130 -14.55 20.13 -13.99
N ASN A 131 -15.01 19.12 -14.75
CA ASN A 131 -14.43 18.77 -16.06
C ASN A 131 -15.50 18.55 -17.11
N GLU A 132 -15.22 18.95 -18.36
CA GLU A 132 -16.11 18.83 -19.50
C GLU A 132 -16.34 17.36 -19.90
N LYS A 133 -17.59 17.03 -20.27
CA LYS A 133 -17.99 15.73 -20.82
C LYS A 133 -17.45 15.57 -22.24
N GLY A 134 -17.09 14.34 -22.62
CA GLY A 134 -16.78 13.99 -24.02
C GLY A 134 -15.33 14.16 -24.46
N LYS A 135 -14.44 14.74 -23.62
CA LYS A 135 -13.02 14.84 -23.95
C LYS A 135 -12.24 13.59 -23.51
N LEU A 136 -11.43 13.04 -24.44
CA LEU A 136 -10.62 11.82 -24.19
C LEU A 136 -9.68 11.98 -23.00
N LEU A 137 -9.11 13.18 -22.82
CA LEU A 137 -8.23 13.52 -21.69
C LEU A 137 -8.95 13.51 -20.33
N ASN A 138 -10.28 13.54 -20.31
CA ASN A 138 -11.10 13.53 -19.10
C ASN A 138 -11.70 12.14 -18.81
N LEU A 139 -11.23 11.05 -19.46
CA LEU A 139 -11.81 9.72 -19.34
C LEU A 139 -11.95 9.24 -17.88
N PHE A 140 -10.96 9.55 -17.06
CA PHE A 140 -10.91 9.17 -15.65
C PHE A 140 -11.21 10.32 -14.67
N ARG A 141 -11.64 11.49 -15.16
CA ARG A 141 -11.97 12.66 -14.32
C ARG A 141 -13.45 12.75 -14.05
N THR A 142 -13.80 13.36 -12.91
CA THR A 142 -15.20 13.65 -12.53
C THR A 142 -15.81 14.63 -13.52
N LYS A 143 -16.93 14.27 -14.14
CA LYS A 143 -17.67 15.07 -15.14
C LYS A 143 -18.98 15.62 -14.59
N LYS A 144 -19.34 15.24 -13.35
CA LYS A 144 -20.54 15.75 -12.68
C LYS A 144 -20.29 17.16 -12.18
N PHE A 145 -21.31 18.01 -12.28
CA PHE A 145 -21.28 19.33 -11.66
C PHE A 145 -21.67 19.20 -10.18
N VAL A 146 -20.83 19.72 -9.31
CA VAL A 146 -21.08 19.84 -7.87
C VAL A 146 -20.66 21.25 -7.47
N PRO A 147 -21.55 22.09 -6.89
CA PRO A 147 -21.24 23.48 -6.56
C PRO A 147 -20.01 23.67 -5.69
N GLU A 148 -19.87 22.89 -4.60
CA GLU A 148 -18.69 22.96 -3.72
C GLU A 148 -17.37 22.65 -4.45
N ASN A 149 -17.40 21.69 -5.38
CA ASN A 149 -16.24 21.36 -6.19
C ASN A 149 -15.87 22.49 -7.16
N PHE A 150 -16.87 23.19 -7.67
CA PHE A 150 -16.67 24.34 -8.54
C PHE A 150 -16.06 25.52 -7.79
N GLU A 151 -16.53 25.80 -6.55
CA GLU A 151 -15.91 26.82 -5.69
C GLU A 151 -14.43 26.49 -5.40
N ALA A 152 -14.13 25.22 -5.07
CA ALA A 152 -12.76 24.79 -4.87
C ALA A 152 -11.90 24.95 -6.15
N ASP A 153 -12.46 24.67 -7.32
CA ASP A 153 -11.75 24.80 -8.59
C ASP A 153 -11.54 26.28 -8.98
N LYS A 154 -12.44 27.20 -8.60
CA LYS A 154 -12.23 28.66 -8.75
C LYS A 154 -11.02 29.12 -7.95
N GLN A 155 -10.88 28.65 -6.70
CA GLN A 155 -9.71 28.99 -5.89
C GLN A 155 -8.41 28.46 -6.52
N LEU A 156 -8.42 27.25 -7.09
CA LEU A 156 -7.24 26.73 -7.81
C LEU A 156 -6.84 27.58 -9.02
N ILE A 157 -7.81 28.21 -9.69
CA ILE A 157 -7.52 29.16 -10.78
C ILE A 157 -6.81 30.40 -10.22
N ILE A 158 -7.31 31.01 -9.15
CA ILE A 158 -6.69 32.17 -8.50
C ILE A 158 -5.29 31.81 -8.00
N ASP A 159 -5.14 30.67 -7.33
CA ASP A 159 -3.83 30.17 -6.87
C ASP A 159 -2.83 30.04 -8.04
N LYS A 160 -3.32 29.64 -9.23
CA LYS A 160 -2.48 29.55 -10.43
C LYS A 160 -2.04 30.92 -10.95
N TYR A 161 -2.86 31.93 -10.86
CA TYR A 161 -2.48 33.30 -11.18
C TYR A 161 -1.48 33.86 -10.16
N ASN A 162 -1.73 33.64 -8.86
CA ASN A 162 -0.82 34.04 -7.78
C ASN A 162 0.56 33.36 -7.91
N GLU A 163 0.60 32.10 -8.35
CA GLU A 163 1.87 31.38 -8.67
C GLU A 163 2.67 32.07 -9.78
N LEU A 164 1.99 32.76 -10.70
CA LEU A 164 2.61 33.44 -11.84
C LEU A 164 2.83 34.95 -11.61
N GLY A 165 2.55 35.44 -10.39
CA GLY A 165 2.76 36.81 -9.97
C GLY A 165 1.58 37.75 -10.17
N TYR A 166 0.43 37.25 -10.59
CA TYR A 166 -0.80 38.03 -10.71
C TYR A 166 -1.54 38.04 -9.36
N ARG A 167 -1.03 38.83 -8.43
CA ARG A 167 -1.47 38.91 -7.03
C ARG A 167 -2.94 39.32 -6.90
N ASP A 168 -3.38 40.25 -7.75
CA ASP A 168 -4.71 40.86 -7.69
C ASP A 168 -5.72 40.16 -8.58
N ALA A 169 -5.36 38.99 -9.14
CA ALA A 169 -6.26 38.23 -10.01
C ALA A 169 -7.51 37.76 -9.27
N MET A 170 -8.66 38.02 -9.86
CA MET A 170 -9.96 37.69 -9.29
C MET A 170 -10.95 37.20 -10.35
N ILE A 171 -11.89 36.36 -9.92
CA ILE A 171 -13.04 36.00 -10.76
C ILE A 171 -14.13 37.04 -10.49
N VAL A 172 -14.36 37.94 -11.47
CA VAL A 172 -15.31 39.06 -11.38
C VAL A 172 -16.75 38.56 -11.42
N LYS A 173 -16.98 37.55 -12.25
CA LYS A 173 -18.32 36.97 -12.43
C LYS A 173 -18.20 35.48 -12.77
N ASP A 174 -19.08 34.71 -12.16
CA ASP A 174 -19.29 33.33 -12.53
C ASP A 174 -20.77 33.02 -12.63
N SER A 175 -21.13 32.10 -13.50
CA SER A 175 -22.52 31.64 -13.64
C SER A 175 -22.57 30.22 -14.22
N VAL A 176 -23.64 29.54 -13.89
CA VAL A 176 -23.92 28.17 -14.38
C VAL A 176 -25.28 28.21 -15.07
N ALA A 177 -25.29 27.98 -16.37
CA ALA A 177 -26.49 27.93 -17.18
C ALA A 177 -26.83 26.48 -17.57
N GLN A 178 -28.10 26.14 -17.60
CA GLN A 178 -28.56 24.85 -18.09
C GLN A 178 -28.43 24.79 -19.61
N TYR A 179 -27.69 23.80 -20.13
CA TYR A 179 -27.53 23.56 -21.56
C TYR A 179 -28.61 22.60 -22.09
N ASP A 180 -28.81 21.51 -21.41
CA ASP A 180 -29.87 20.53 -21.66
C ASP A 180 -30.39 19.94 -20.33
N GLU A 181 -31.31 18.95 -20.38
CA GLU A 181 -31.88 18.34 -19.18
C GLU A 181 -30.83 17.67 -18.26
N LYS A 182 -29.66 17.34 -18.77
CA LYS A 182 -28.61 16.55 -18.09
C LYS A 182 -27.29 17.25 -18.02
N THR A 183 -27.13 18.43 -18.62
CA THR A 183 -25.86 19.13 -18.68
C THR A 183 -25.97 20.63 -18.43
N VAL A 184 -24.88 21.20 -17.93
CA VAL A 184 -24.73 22.65 -17.69
C VAL A 184 -23.49 23.20 -18.36
N ASP A 185 -23.56 24.46 -18.77
CA ASP A 185 -22.41 25.27 -19.16
C ASP A 185 -21.98 26.15 -17.99
N VAL A 186 -20.67 26.24 -17.78
CA VAL A 186 -20.07 27.05 -16.72
C VAL A 186 -19.35 28.22 -17.35
N TYR A 187 -19.64 29.42 -16.87
CA TYR A 187 -19.03 30.66 -17.33
C TYR A 187 -18.24 31.30 -16.20
N MET A 188 -17.06 31.82 -16.53
CA MET A 188 -16.20 32.56 -15.59
C MET A 188 -15.55 33.71 -16.34
N ASP A 189 -15.58 34.88 -15.73
CA ASP A 189 -14.93 36.11 -16.21
C ASP A 189 -13.84 36.51 -15.22
N ILE A 190 -12.59 36.59 -15.69
CA ILE A 190 -11.39 36.75 -14.86
C ILE A 190 -10.84 38.16 -15.13
N ASP A 191 -10.56 38.89 -14.08
CA ASP A 191 -9.66 40.01 -14.09
C ASP A 191 -8.29 39.58 -13.61
N GLU A 192 -7.30 39.57 -14.49
CA GLU A 192 -5.94 39.05 -14.17
C GLU A 192 -5.14 40.04 -13.30
N GLY A 193 -5.51 41.31 -13.29
CA GLY A 193 -4.75 42.34 -12.63
C GLY A 193 -3.34 42.53 -13.22
N GLN A 194 -2.45 43.16 -12.45
CA GLN A 194 -1.06 43.42 -12.84
C GLN A 194 -0.15 42.29 -12.34
N LYS A 195 0.91 42.01 -13.10
CA LYS A 195 1.97 41.08 -12.69
C LYS A 195 2.99 41.77 -11.82
N TYR A 196 3.30 41.19 -10.68
CA TYR A 196 4.25 41.75 -9.68
C TYR A 196 5.54 40.96 -9.58
N TYR A 197 6.63 41.66 -9.22
CA TYR A 197 7.95 41.16 -9.02
C TYR A 197 8.45 41.48 -7.61
N LEU A 198 9.32 40.64 -7.06
CA LEU A 198 9.92 40.87 -5.77
C LEU A 198 11.09 41.87 -5.89
N ARG A 199 10.98 43.02 -5.22
CA ARG A 199 12.03 44.04 -5.23
C ARG A 199 13.03 43.85 -4.11
N ASN A 200 12.57 43.58 -2.90
CA ASN A 200 13.42 43.39 -1.74
C ASN A 200 12.74 42.46 -0.74
N VAL A 201 13.56 41.72 0.04
CA VAL A 201 13.13 40.92 1.18
C VAL A 201 13.95 41.31 2.40
N THR A 202 13.27 41.73 3.44
CA THR A 202 13.89 42.11 4.71
C THR A 202 13.37 41.21 5.83
N TRP A 203 14.22 40.90 6.78
CA TRP A 203 13.90 40.08 7.94
C TRP A 203 13.93 40.91 9.20
N VAL A 204 12.90 40.76 10.02
CA VAL A 204 12.76 41.48 11.29
C VAL A 204 12.40 40.51 12.39
N GLY A 205 13.12 40.53 13.49
CA GLY A 205 12.87 39.68 14.66
C GLY A 205 13.56 38.33 14.64
N ASN A 206 14.39 38.02 13.64
CA ASN A 206 15.15 36.79 13.51
C ASN A 206 16.46 36.84 14.30
N THR A 207 16.42 36.49 15.58
CA THR A 207 17.61 36.49 16.43
C THR A 207 18.38 35.18 16.48
N LEU A 208 17.69 34.06 16.21
CA LEU A 208 18.22 32.70 16.27
C LEU A 208 18.92 32.26 14.97
N TYR A 209 18.35 32.65 13.84
CA TYR A 209 18.88 32.27 12.55
C TYR A 209 19.23 33.50 11.69
N PRO A 210 20.39 33.50 11.07
CA PRO A 210 20.83 34.63 10.25
C PRO A 210 19.96 34.78 8.99
N SER A 211 19.76 36.00 8.53
CA SER A 211 18.93 36.33 7.35
C SER A 211 19.39 35.61 6.09
N GLU A 212 20.68 35.31 5.94
CA GLU A 212 21.24 34.55 4.82
C GLU A 212 20.70 33.12 4.78
N GLN A 213 20.62 32.47 5.93
CA GLN A 213 20.05 31.12 6.03
C GLN A 213 18.57 31.13 5.72
N LEU A 214 17.83 32.11 6.23
CA LEU A 214 16.39 32.24 5.96
C LEU A 214 16.12 32.54 4.48
N ASN A 215 16.93 33.40 3.85
CA ASN A 215 16.86 33.67 2.41
C ASN A 215 17.15 32.42 1.57
N PHE A 216 18.14 31.61 2.00
CA PHE A 216 18.41 30.34 1.34
C PHE A 216 17.22 29.38 1.38
N LEU A 217 16.53 29.30 2.52
CA LEU A 217 15.33 28.48 2.68
C LEU A 217 14.11 29.06 1.94
N LEU A 218 13.99 30.39 1.88
CA LEU A 218 12.88 31.04 1.18
C LEU A 218 12.90 30.79 -0.32
N ARG A 219 14.07 30.64 -0.92
CA ARG A 219 14.25 30.40 -2.37
C ARG A 219 13.61 31.43 -3.28
N MET A 220 13.39 32.62 -2.79
CA MET A 220 12.90 33.78 -3.56
C MET A 220 13.96 34.88 -3.52
N LYS A 221 14.26 35.48 -4.69
CA LYS A 221 15.32 36.49 -4.84
C LYS A 221 14.76 37.76 -5.44
N LYS A 222 15.47 38.84 -5.25
CA LYS A 222 15.19 40.12 -5.91
C LYS A 222 15.08 39.94 -7.44
N GLY A 223 14.02 40.44 -8.04
CA GLY A 223 13.72 40.32 -9.46
C GLY A 223 12.91 39.10 -9.84
N ASP A 224 12.71 38.14 -8.93
CA ASP A 224 11.82 37.00 -9.17
C ASP A 224 10.37 37.47 -9.26
N VAL A 225 9.56 36.68 -9.93
CA VAL A 225 8.11 36.84 -9.93
C VAL A 225 7.57 36.67 -8.51
N TYR A 226 6.70 37.58 -8.07
CA TYR A 226 6.08 37.48 -6.75
C TYR A 226 5.11 36.33 -6.69
N ASN A 227 5.59 35.18 -6.25
CA ASN A 227 4.86 33.93 -6.19
C ASN A 227 4.34 33.68 -4.77
N GLN A 228 3.09 34.05 -4.50
CA GLN A 228 2.46 33.90 -3.19
C GLN A 228 2.33 32.43 -2.78
N LYS A 229 2.13 31.52 -3.73
CA LYS A 229 2.06 30.09 -3.45
C LYS A 229 3.42 29.58 -2.94
N LEU A 230 4.51 29.91 -3.64
CA LEU A 230 5.85 29.54 -3.23
C LEU A 230 6.18 30.14 -1.86
N LEU A 231 5.80 31.41 -1.63
CA LEU A 231 5.98 32.05 -0.34
C LEU A 231 5.32 31.26 0.79
N GLY A 232 4.07 30.85 0.63
CA GLY A 232 3.36 30.02 1.60
C GLY A 232 3.99 28.64 1.79
N GLU A 233 4.39 27.99 0.70
CA GLU A 233 5.09 26.69 0.74
C GLU A 233 6.40 26.79 1.53
N ARG A 234 7.23 27.78 1.21
CA ARG A 234 8.55 27.97 1.83
C ARG A 234 8.52 28.48 3.27
N THR A 235 7.46 29.15 3.66
CA THR A 235 7.30 29.64 5.06
C THR A 235 6.69 28.60 5.98
N SER A 236 5.78 27.73 5.50
CA SER A 236 4.98 26.88 6.40
C SER A 236 4.71 25.43 5.91
N THR A 237 4.61 25.17 4.60
CA THR A 237 4.03 23.92 4.10
C THR A 237 5.07 22.86 3.77
N ASP A 238 6.19 23.24 3.15
CA ASP A 238 7.25 22.33 2.75
C ASP A 238 7.93 21.66 3.94
N ASP A 239 8.49 20.47 3.74
CA ASP A 239 9.23 19.75 4.78
C ASP A 239 10.43 20.56 5.28
N ASP A 240 11.11 21.31 4.39
CA ASP A 240 12.21 22.21 4.69
C ASP A 240 11.76 23.69 4.80
N ALA A 241 10.49 23.94 5.10
CA ALA A 241 9.98 25.28 5.33
C ALA A 241 10.64 25.97 6.54
N ILE A 242 10.71 27.30 6.49
CA ILE A 242 11.28 28.11 7.57
C ILE A 242 10.60 27.81 8.91
N GLY A 243 9.26 27.68 8.93
CA GLY A 243 8.53 27.34 10.16
C GLY A 243 8.97 26.02 10.78
N ASN A 244 9.30 25.03 9.97
CA ASN A 244 9.75 23.73 10.48
C ASN A 244 11.14 23.82 11.14
N LEU A 245 12.01 24.72 10.69
CA LEU A 245 13.28 24.99 11.36
C LEU A 245 13.07 25.41 12.83
N TYR A 246 12.09 26.27 13.08
CA TYR A 246 11.73 26.69 14.43
C TYR A 246 10.97 25.62 15.21
N TYR A 247 9.95 25.02 14.63
CA TYR A 247 9.11 24.00 15.29
C TYR A 247 9.91 22.75 15.69
N ASN A 248 10.92 22.36 14.91
CA ASN A 248 11.74 21.18 15.20
C ASN A 248 12.75 21.44 16.32
N ASN A 249 12.99 22.72 16.66
CA ASN A 249 13.85 23.13 17.75
C ASN A 249 13.08 23.66 18.98
N GLY A 250 11.80 23.32 19.08
CA GLY A 250 10.97 23.62 20.25
C GLY A 250 10.25 24.95 20.23
N TYR A 251 10.42 25.78 19.22
CA TYR A 251 9.79 27.11 19.15
C TYR A 251 8.35 27.02 18.67
N LEU A 252 7.49 26.42 19.50
CA LEU A 252 6.08 26.21 19.16
C LEU A 252 5.30 27.52 19.05
N PHE A 253 5.73 28.57 19.76
CA PHE A 253 5.08 29.89 19.75
C PHE A 253 5.60 30.79 18.64
N TYR A 254 6.44 30.26 17.75
CA TYR A 254 6.92 30.96 16.56
C TYR A 254 5.76 31.37 15.65
N ASN A 255 5.89 32.59 15.13
CA ASN A 255 5.00 33.09 14.08
C ASN A 255 5.80 33.85 13.05
N LEU A 256 5.48 33.74 11.79
CA LEU A 256 6.02 34.48 10.67
C LEU A 256 4.90 35.15 9.92
N ASP A 257 4.97 36.46 9.80
CA ASP A 257 4.02 37.29 9.09
C ASP A 257 4.73 38.01 7.92
N PRO A 258 4.53 37.53 6.68
CA PRO A 258 5.02 38.22 5.49
C PRO A 258 4.18 39.46 5.19
N VAL A 259 4.78 40.66 5.33
CA VAL A 259 4.09 41.92 5.12
C VAL A 259 4.62 42.62 3.86
N GLU A 260 3.71 42.97 2.97
CA GLU A 260 4.02 43.83 1.83
C GLU A 260 4.10 45.28 2.28
N VAL A 261 5.31 45.77 2.52
CA VAL A 261 5.50 47.12 3.12
C VAL A 261 5.49 48.25 2.11
N ASN A 262 5.80 47.97 0.85
CA ASN A 262 5.82 48.98 -0.18
C ASN A 262 5.58 48.37 -1.58
N ILE A 263 4.82 49.06 -2.42
CA ILE A 263 4.57 48.70 -3.81
C ILE A 263 4.96 49.85 -4.68
N VAL A 264 5.95 49.67 -5.55
CA VAL A 264 6.43 50.71 -6.49
C VAL A 264 6.28 50.17 -7.90
N GLY A 265 5.26 50.66 -8.59
CA GLY A 265 4.90 50.16 -9.92
C GLY A 265 4.47 48.70 -9.87
N ASP A 266 5.25 47.84 -10.50
CA ASP A 266 5.06 46.37 -10.55
C ASP A 266 5.91 45.61 -9.54
N SER A 267 6.55 46.30 -8.59
CA SER A 267 7.55 45.70 -7.71
C SER A 267 7.17 45.84 -6.24
N ILE A 268 7.29 44.75 -5.49
CA ILE A 268 6.89 44.59 -4.07
C ILE A 268 8.09 44.49 -3.19
N ASP A 269 8.11 45.25 -2.08
CA ASP A 269 9.02 45.05 -0.95
C ASP A 269 8.33 44.20 0.11
N LEU A 270 8.94 43.06 0.46
CA LEU A 270 8.44 42.10 1.43
C LEU A 270 9.24 42.19 2.73
N GLU A 271 8.57 42.44 3.84
CA GLU A 271 9.13 42.35 5.17
C GLU A 271 8.64 41.12 5.89
N MET A 272 9.57 40.23 6.20
CA MET A 272 9.32 38.96 6.88
C MET A 272 9.44 39.20 8.39
N ARG A 273 8.30 39.40 9.06
CA ARG A 273 8.24 39.65 10.50
C ARG A 273 8.19 38.35 11.26
N ILE A 274 9.24 38.08 12.04
CA ILE A 274 9.33 36.86 12.86
C ILE A 274 9.14 37.23 14.33
N TYR A 275 8.25 36.49 14.97
CA TYR A 275 8.17 36.37 16.41
C TYR A 275 8.62 34.97 16.80
N GLU A 276 9.84 34.88 17.37
CA GLU A 276 10.43 33.55 17.68
C GLU A 276 9.79 32.89 18.90
N GLY A 277 9.37 33.67 19.87
CA GLY A 277 8.82 33.19 21.12
C GLY A 277 9.83 32.41 21.94
N ARG A 278 9.36 31.67 22.92
CA ARG A 278 10.19 30.77 23.73
C ARG A 278 10.00 29.32 23.32
N GLN A 279 10.95 28.47 23.70
CA GLN A 279 10.83 27.03 23.49
C GLN A 279 9.72 26.45 24.35
N ALA A 280 9.00 25.47 23.82
CA ALA A 280 7.99 24.70 24.53
C ALA A 280 8.51 23.30 24.87
N THR A 281 8.27 22.87 26.10
CA THR A 281 8.55 21.52 26.56
C THR A 281 7.25 20.71 26.60
N ILE A 282 7.26 19.47 26.17
CA ILE A 282 6.11 18.57 26.24
C ILE A 282 5.83 18.23 27.69
N ASN A 283 4.66 18.62 28.19
CA ASN A 283 4.22 18.35 29.57
C ASN A 283 3.51 16.99 29.65
N LYS A 284 2.47 16.77 28.83
CA LYS A 284 1.68 15.53 28.84
C LYS A 284 1.40 15.05 27.42
N ILE A 285 1.25 13.73 27.31
CA ILE A 285 0.76 13.08 26.09
C ILE A 285 -0.44 12.23 26.49
N ASN A 286 -1.62 12.65 26.07
CA ASN A 286 -2.89 11.99 26.36
C ASN A 286 -3.32 11.13 25.17
N ILE A 287 -3.44 9.81 25.38
CA ILE A 287 -3.90 8.86 24.36
C ILE A 287 -5.32 8.44 24.73
N SER A 288 -6.23 8.50 23.76
CA SER A 288 -7.63 8.09 23.92
C SER A 288 -8.14 7.35 22.69
N GLY A 289 -9.20 6.53 22.86
CA GLY A 289 -9.81 5.78 21.75
C GLY A 289 -9.04 4.55 21.30
N ASN A 290 -8.08 4.08 22.09
CA ASN A 290 -7.32 2.85 21.86
C ASN A 290 -8.02 1.60 22.45
N ASP A 291 -9.34 1.50 22.27
CA ASP A 291 -10.20 0.50 22.95
C ASP A 291 -9.80 -0.96 22.71
N ARG A 292 -9.07 -1.26 21.62
CA ARG A 292 -8.66 -2.61 21.24
C ARG A 292 -7.19 -2.93 21.55
N LEU A 293 -6.37 -1.90 21.74
CA LEU A 293 -4.94 -2.03 22.08
C LEU A 293 -4.69 -1.52 23.50
N TYR A 294 -3.72 -2.11 24.17
CA TYR A 294 -3.20 -1.54 25.39
C TYR A 294 -2.48 -0.22 25.13
N GLU A 295 -2.61 0.74 26.03
CA GLU A 295 -2.01 2.07 25.87
C GLU A 295 -0.48 2.01 25.72
N ASN A 296 0.18 1.12 26.45
CA ASN A 296 1.64 0.93 26.38
C ASN A 296 2.09 0.51 24.95
N VAL A 297 1.24 -0.20 24.20
CA VAL A 297 1.52 -0.61 22.82
C VAL A 297 1.56 0.59 21.88
N VAL A 298 0.68 1.56 22.08
CA VAL A 298 0.68 2.82 21.32
C VAL A 298 1.83 3.71 21.79
N ARG A 299 1.96 3.89 23.10
CA ARG A 299 2.92 4.81 23.72
C ARG A 299 4.39 4.46 23.38
N ARG A 300 4.71 3.17 23.26
CA ARG A 300 6.08 2.74 22.91
C ARG A 300 6.51 3.10 21.48
N GLU A 301 5.55 3.33 20.57
CA GLU A 301 5.82 3.76 19.19
C GLU A 301 6.08 5.26 19.08
N LEU A 302 5.73 6.05 20.12
CA LEU A 302 5.90 7.49 20.09
C LEU A 302 7.39 7.88 20.15
N ARG A 303 7.77 8.84 19.31
CA ARG A 303 9.10 9.47 19.35
C ARG A 303 9.15 10.62 20.35
N ILE A 304 8.00 11.27 20.56
CA ILE A 304 7.80 12.33 21.55
C ILE A 304 7.65 11.74 22.96
N ARG A 305 8.20 12.44 23.96
CA ARG A 305 8.09 12.05 25.38
C ARG A 305 7.90 13.28 26.26
N PRO A 306 7.15 13.17 27.36
CA PRO A 306 7.12 14.23 28.37
C PRO A 306 8.51 14.64 28.83
N GLY A 307 8.72 15.94 29.01
CA GLY A 307 10.01 16.52 29.40
C GLY A 307 10.98 16.81 28.25
N GLN A 308 10.68 16.40 27.02
CA GLN A 308 11.46 16.77 25.85
C GLN A 308 10.99 18.09 25.25
N LEU A 309 11.87 18.80 24.53
CA LEU A 309 11.45 19.92 23.69
C LEU A 309 10.46 19.45 22.63
N PHE A 310 9.50 20.29 22.29
CA PHE A 310 8.59 20.03 21.18
C PHE A 310 9.37 19.93 19.87
N SER A 311 9.03 18.94 19.06
CA SER A 311 9.55 18.78 17.70
C SER A 311 8.39 18.34 16.80
N LYS A 312 8.12 19.14 15.76
CA LYS A 312 7.09 18.82 14.77
C LYS A 312 7.43 17.52 14.02
N ASP A 313 8.70 17.34 13.66
CA ASP A 313 9.15 16.13 12.98
C ASP A 313 8.93 14.87 13.82
N ASP A 314 9.30 14.92 15.11
CA ASP A 314 9.09 13.79 16.00
C ASP A 314 7.60 13.51 16.24
N LEU A 315 6.76 14.55 16.30
CA LEU A 315 5.31 14.38 16.38
C LEU A 315 4.77 13.74 15.11
N MET A 316 5.10 14.28 13.92
CA MET A 316 4.63 13.74 12.65
C MET A 316 5.13 12.31 12.42
N ARG A 317 6.35 12.03 12.87
CA ARG A 317 6.88 10.68 12.83
C ARG A 317 6.13 9.74 13.76
N SER A 318 5.80 10.18 14.97
CA SER A 318 4.97 9.42 15.91
C SER A 318 3.60 9.09 15.32
N LEU A 319 2.96 10.05 14.67
CA LEU A 319 1.68 9.83 13.97
C LEU A 319 1.83 8.80 12.83
N ARG A 320 2.91 8.88 12.06
CA ARG A 320 3.19 7.92 10.97
C ARG A 320 3.41 6.51 11.52
N GLU A 321 4.15 6.34 12.62
CA GLU A 321 4.33 5.03 13.26
C GLU A 321 2.97 4.47 13.73
N ILE A 322 2.11 5.29 14.35
CA ILE A 322 0.75 4.90 14.74
C ILE A 322 -0.09 4.48 13.50
N GLN A 323 -0.01 5.21 12.39
CA GLN A 323 -0.71 4.86 11.16
C GLN A 323 -0.21 3.53 10.57
N GLN A 324 1.10 3.31 10.59
CA GLN A 324 1.73 2.09 10.09
C GLN A 324 1.36 0.84 10.91
N MET A 325 1.03 0.99 12.18
CA MET A 325 0.49 -0.12 12.99
C MET A 325 -0.79 -0.70 12.38
N GLY A 326 -1.56 0.09 11.62
CA GLY A 326 -2.78 -0.35 10.96
C GLY A 326 -3.99 -0.59 11.88
N HIS A 327 -3.87 -0.31 13.16
CA HIS A 327 -4.94 -0.52 14.16
C HIS A 327 -5.91 0.65 14.30
N PHE A 328 -5.58 1.79 13.68
CA PHE A 328 -6.34 3.03 13.81
C PHE A 328 -6.75 3.57 12.44
N ASP A 329 -7.82 4.36 12.43
CA ASP A 329 -8.29 5.04 11.23
C ASP A 329 -7.35 6.24 10.94
N PRO A 330 -6.60 6.22 9.84
CA PRO A 330 -5.63 7.28 9.55
C PRO A 330 -6.28 8.63 9.21
N GLU A 331 -7.54 8.63 8.72
CA GLU A 331 -8.25 9.87 8.38
C GLU A 331 -8.70 10.65 9.62
N LYS A 332 -8.86 9.97 10.75
CA LYS A 332 -9.29 10.55 12.02
C LYS A 332 -8.13 10.80 12.98
N LEU A 333 -6.91 10.48 12.57
CA LEU A 333 -5.73 10.68 13.40
C LEU A 333 -5.22 12.12 13.25
N GLN A 334 -5.78 13.02 14.05
CA GLN A 334 -5.34 14.41 14.13
C GLN A 334 -4.90 14.72 15.56
N PRO A 335 -3.66 15.19 15.80
CA PRO A 335 -3.20 15.52 17.13
C PRO A 335 -3.89 16.80 17.61
N ASP A 336 -4.30 16.81 18.86
CA ASP A 336 -4.76 17.98 19.59
C ASP A 336 -3.57 18.60 20.33
N ILE A 337 -3.11 19.75 19.87
CA ILE A 337 -1.95 20.44 20.43
C ILE A 337 -2.46 21.60 21.28
N GLN A 338 -2.24 21.54 22.58
CA GLN A 338 -2.66 22.55 23.53
C GLN A 338 -1.45 23.28 24.13
N PRO A 339 -1.01 24.40 23.50
CA PRO A 339 0.14 25.16 23.97
C PRO A 339 -0.22 26.01 25.21
N ASP A 340 0.71 26.06 26.18
CA ASP A 340 0.65 26.95 27.34
C ASP A 340 1.78 27.99 27.25
N PRO A 341 1.52 29.18 26.72
CA PRO A 341 2.54 30.22 26.59
C PRO A 341 3.03 30.75 27.95
N VAL A 342 2.23 30.64 29.01
CA VAL A 342 2.62 31.13 30.35
C VAL A 342 3.71 30.27 30.95
N ASN A 343 3.58 28.94 30.86
CA ASN A 343 4.54 28.02 31.42
C ASN A 343 5.62 27.56 30.42
N GLY A 344 5.48 27.86 29.12
CA GLY A 344 6.36 27.37 28.05
C GLY A 344 6.24 25.86 27.88
N THR A 345 5.02 25.32 28.01
CA THR A 345 4.76 23.89 27.88
C THR A 345 3.68 23.61 26.82
N VAL A 346 3.58 22.35 26.43
CA VAL A 346 2.53 21.89 25.50
C VAL A 346 2.00 20.54 25.96
N ASP A 347 0.67 20.42 25.98
CA ASP A 347 -0.02 19.15 26.14
C ASP A 347 -0.41 18.63 24.76
N ILE A 348 -0.18 17.33 24.49
CA ILE A 348 -0.46 16.73 23.20
C ILE A 348 -1.52 15.65 23.41
N GLY A 349 -2.70 15.84 22.81
CA GLY A 349 -3.78 14.87 22.74
C GLY A 349 -3.66 14.03 21.46
N LEU A 350 -3.78 12.71 21.58
CA LEU A 350 -3.85 11.78 20.46
C LEU A 350 -5.19 11.04 20.52
N PRO A 351 -6.28 11.64 19.96
CA PRO A 351 -7.56 10.96 19.85
C PRO A 351 -7.48 9.93 18.73
N LEU A 352 -7.50 8.66 19.10
CA LEU A 352 -7.45 7.54 18.18
C LEU A 352 -8.85 7.01 17.90
N THR A 353 -9.05 6.42 16.75
CA THR A 353 -10.26 5.67 16.44
C THR A 353 -9.85 4.26 16.03
N SER A 354 -10.09 3.31 16.94
CA SER A 354 -9.73 1.91 16.69
C SER A 354 -10.54 1.33 15.54
N LYS A 355 -9.87 0.58 14.66
CA LYS A 355 -10.51 -0.22 13.59
C LYS A 355 -10.11 -1.68 13.70
N ALA A 356 -10.99 -2.57 13.21
CA ALA A 356 -10.64 -3.96 13.00
C ALA A 356 -9.67 -4.05 11.83
N ASN A 357 -8.54 -4.70 12.02
CA ASN A 357 -7.55 -4.93 10.99
C ASN A 357 -7.12 -6.39 10.88
N ASP A 358 -7.88 -7.30 11.47
CA ASP A 358 -7.76 -8.71 11.17
C ASP A 358 -8.09 -8.93 9.69
N GLN A 359 -7.26 -9.67 8.99
CA GLN A 359 -7.30 -9.78 7.53
C GLN A 359 -7.53 -11.24 7.15
N VAL A 360 -8.40 -11.42 6.18
CA VAL A 360 -8.52 -12.66 5.43
C VAL A 360 -7.96 -12.37 4.06
N GLU A 361 -6.78 -12.90 3.78
CA GLU A 361 -6.13 -12.76 2.49
C GLU A 361 -6.44 -13.99 1.65
N PHE A 362 -7.01 -13.76 0.50
CA PHE A 362 -7.19 -14.79 -0.50
C PHE A 362 -6.30 -14.45 -1.70
N SER A 363 -5.50 -15.42 -2.14
CA SER A 363 -4.73 -15.28 -3.37
C SER A 363 -4.88 -16.54 -4.22
N ALA A 364 -4.86 -16.36 -5.53
CA ALA A 364 -4.88 -17.44 -6.47
C ALA A 364 -3.87 -17.16 -7.59
N GLY A 365 -3.20 -18.20 -8.04
CA GLY A 365 -2.27 -18.14 -9.14
C GLY A 365 -2.61 -19.24 -10.17
N TRP A 366 -2.24 -18.99 -11.39
CA TRP A 366 -2.31 -19.98 -12.45
C TRP A 366 -0.91 -20.35 -12.89
N GLY A 367 -0.51 -21.59 -12.67
CA GLY A 367 0.75 -22.15 -13.15
C GLY A 367 0.52 -23.33 -14.08
N GLN A 368 1.59 -23.95 -14.55
CA GLN A 368 1.52 -25.16 -15.39
C GLN A 368 0.79 -26.34 -14.70
N THR A 369 0.76 -26.37 -13.36
CA THR A 369 0.04 -27.35 -12.56
C THR A 369 -1.44 -27.01 -12.34
N GLY A 370 -1.94 -25.93 -12.94
CA GLY A 370 -3.29 -25.43 -12.76
C GLY A 370 -3.39 -24.28 -11.77
N ILE A 371 -4.55 -24.11 -11.18
CA ILE A 371 -4.82 -23.04 -10.21
C ILE A 371 -4.31 -23.44 -8.84
N ILE A 372 -3.52 -22.55 -8.22
CA ILE A 372 -3.10 -22.67 -6.82
C ILE A 372 -3.86 -21.61 -6.04
N GLY A 373 -4.58 -22.02 -5.01
CA GLY A 373 -5.26 -21.12 -4.08
C GLY A 373 -4.51 -21.02 -2.75
N LYS A 374 -4.43 -19.84 -2.17
CA LYS A 374 -3.93 -19.60 -0.82
C LYS A 374 -4.97 -18.84 -0.02
N LEU A 375 -5.24 -19.31 1.17
CA LEU A 375 -6.03 -18.62 2.18
C LEU A 375 -5.14 -18.33 3.38
N SER A 376 -5.11 -17.07 3.82
CA SER A 376 -4.35 -16.64 4.99
C SER A 376 -5.26 -15.87 5.93
N LEU A 377 -5.27 -16.27 7.20
CA LEU A 377 -5.94 -15.58 8.29
C LEU A 377 -4.87 -14.87 9.11
N LYS A 378 -4.91 -13.54 9.16
CA LYS A 378 -3.95 -12.71 9.86
C LYS A 378 -4.62 -11.92 10.97
N PHE A 379 -4.28 -12.26 12.20
CA PHE A 379 -4.75 -11.60 13.42
C PHE A 379 -3.66 -10.65 13.89
N THR A 380 -3.88 -9.35 13.71
CA THR A 380 -2.82 -8.33 13.86
C THR A 380 -2.73 -7.75 15.26
N ASN A 381 -3.71 -8.00 16.12
CA ASN A 381 -3.73 -7.52 17.50
C ASN A 381 -3.73 -8.66 18.50
N PHE A 382 -3.04 -9.74 18.21
CA PHE A 382 -2.96 -10.90 19.06
C PHE A 382 -2.22 -10.61 20.37
N SER A 383 -2.54 -11.32 21.42
CA SER A 383 -1.87 -11.27 22.72
C SER A 383 -1.62 -12.68 23.27
N VAL A 384 -0.37 -13.09 23.29
CA VAL A 384 0.05 -14.35 23.93
C VAL A 384 -0.19 -14.29 25.44
N ALA A 385 0.03 -13.13 26.07
CA ALA A 385 -0.18 -12.98 27.51
C ALA A 385 -1.64 -13.24 27.91
N ASN A 386 -2.59 -12.75 27.11
CA ASN A 386 -4.01 -12.95 27.35
C ASN A 386 -4.47 -14.37 27.00
N LEU A 387 -3.76 -15.08 26.13
CA LEU A 387 -4.02 -16.50 25.86
C LEU A 387 -3.87 -17.37 27.13
N LEU A 388 -2.92 -16.99 28.00
CA LEU A 388 -2.66 -17.67 29.27
C LEU A 388 -3.58 -17.18 30.40
N ARG A 389 -4.43 -16.16 30.16
CA ARG A 389 -5.36 -15.57 31.13
C ARG A 389 -6.78 -15.49 30.53
N PRO A 390 -7.44 -16.64 30.30
CA PRO A 390 -8.78 -16.64 29.73
C PRO A 390 -9.76 -15.96 30.69
N GLY A 391 -10.53 -15.00 30.15
CA GLY A 391 -11.52 -14.23 30.88
C GLY A 391 -11.26 -12.73 31.01
N GLU A 392 -10.03 -12.28 30.85
CA GLU A 392 -9.69 -10.87 30.78
C GLU A 392 -9.41 -10.45 29.32
N ASN A 393 -10.16 -9.47 28.80
CA ASN A 393 -9.95 -8.84 27.50
C ASN A 393 -10.11 -9.71 26.23
N TYR A 394 -10.93 -10.75 26.27
CA TYR A 394 -11.34 -11.46 25.06
C TYR A 394 -12.40 -10.62 24.30
N ARG A 395 -11.97 -9.82 23.33
CA ARG A 395 -12.86 -8.99 22.49
C ARG A 395 -13.02 -9.55 21.06
N GLY A 396 -12.93 -10.87 20.89
CA GLY A 396 -13.02 -11.53 19.60
C GLY A 396 -12.82 -13.03 19.71
N ILE A 397 -12.57 -13.70 18.57
CA ILE A 397 -12.31 -15.16 18.51
C ILE A 397 -10.98 -15.49 19.21
N LEU A 398 -9.99 -14.61 19.13
CA LEU A 398 -8.67 -14.76 19.75
C LEU A 398 -8.39 -13.61 20.73
N PRO A 399 -7.56 -13.83 21.75
CA PRO A 399 -7.16 -12.79 22.68
C PRO A 399 -6.40 -11.67 22.00
N GLN A 400 -6.74 -10.42 22.33
CA GLN A 400 -6.21 -9.20 21.70
C GLN A 400 -5.62 -8.26 22.76
N GLY A 401 -4.82 -7.29 22.32
CA GLY A 401 -4.35 -6.17 23.12
C GLY A 401 -2.88 -5.80 22.97
N ASP A 402 -1.97 -6.75 22.69
CA ASP A 402 -0.52 -6.51 22.65
C ASP A 402 0.03 -6.08 21.29
N GLY A 403 -0.81 -6.04 20.25
CA GLY A 403 -0.37 -5.69 18.89
C GLY A 403 0.57 -6.72 18.26
N GLN A 404 0.56 -7.96 18.75
CA GLN A 404 1.27 -9.07 18.16
C GLN A 404 0.50 -9.59 16.94
N THR A 405 1.18 -10.26 16.03
CA THR A 405 0.56 -10.82 14.83
C THR A 405 0.62 -12.35 14.86
N LEU A 406 -0.52 -12.99 14.68
CA LEU A 406 -0.63 -14.43 14.44
C LEU A 406 -1.17 -14.63 13.02
N THR A 407 -0.45 -15.37 12.20
CA THR A 407 -0.88 -15.70 10.84
C THR A 407 -1.01 -17.21 10.68
N ILE A 408 -2.13 -17.66 10.17
CA ILE A 408 -2.39 -19.06 9.82
C ILE A 408 -2.69 -19.08 8.33
N SER A 409 -1.94 -19.85 7.55
CA SER A 409 -2.18 -19.94 6.12
C SER A 409 -2.20 -21.36 5.62
N GLY A 410 -3.05 -21.57 4.61
CA GLY A 410 -3.12 -22.82 3.85
C GLY A 410 -3.06 -22.49 2.36
N GLN A 411 -2.27 -23.27 1.63
CA GLN A 411 -2.14 -23.15 0.18
C GLN A 411 -2.30 -24.53 -0.45
N THR A 412 -3.05 -24.59 -1.54
CA THR A 412 -3.27 -25.88 -2.22
C THR A 412 -3.62 -25.66 -3.70
N ASN A 413 -3.25 -26.65 -4.52
CA ASN A 413 -3.81 -26.83 -5.86
C ASN A 413 -4.76 -28.04 -5.91
N ALA A 414 -5.30 -28.42 -4.77
CA ALA A 414 -6.23 -29.52 -4.54
C ALA A 414 -5.66 -30.92 -4.75
N LYS A 415 -4.77 -31.15 -5.70
CA LYS A 415 -4.34 -32.50 -6.09
C LYS A 415 -2.86 -32.77 -5.82
N TYR A 416 -1.97 -31.88 -6.22
CA TYR A 416 -0.52 -32.13 -6.23
C TYR A 416 0.23 -31.45 -5.11
N TYR A 417 -0.34 -30.41 -4.53
CA TYR A 417 0.32 -29.53 -3.60
C TYR A 417 -0.57 -29.10 -2.45
N GLN A 418 -0.02 -29.21 -1.24
CA GLN A 418 -0.64 -28.68 -0.03
C GLN A 418 0.46 -28.11 0.86
N SER A 419 0.23 -26.94 1.42
CA SER A 419 1.13 -26.32 2.39
C SER A 419 0.34 -25.62 3.48
N TYR A 420 0.74 -25.79 4.70
CA TYR A 420 0.14 -25.18 5.88
C TYR A 420 1.23 -24.50 6.67
N SER A 421 0.98 -23.28 7.14
CA SER A 421 1.91 -22.57 7.98
C SER A 421 1.21 -21.79 9.09
N ILE A 422 1.92 -21.69 10.20
CA ILE A 422 1.56 -20.81 11.31
C ILE A 422 2.77 -19.96 11.63
N SER A 423 2.57 -18.65 11.80
CA SER A 423 3.63 -17.73 12.18
C SER A 423 3.14 -16.77 13.25
N PHE A 424 3.98 -16.50 14.21
CA PHE A 424 3.80 -15.53 15.26
C PHE A 424 4.88 -14.46 15.14
N PHE A 425 4.51 -13.21 15.31
CA PHE A 425 5.42 -12.06 15.28
C PHE A 425 5.09 -11.07 16.39
N ASP A 426 6.09 -10.77 17.21
CA ASP A 426 6.03 -9.72 18.23
C ASP A 426 7.02 -8.61 17.85
N PRO A 427 6.56 -7.39 17.49
CA PRO A 427 7.45 -6.29 17.09
C PRO A 427 8.23 -5.68 18.27
N TRP A 428 7.81 -5.92 19.51
CA TRP A 428 8.42 -5.38 20.73
C TRP A 428 8.64 -6.43 21.81
N PHE A 429 9.30 -7.49 21.45
CA PHE A 429 9.59 -8.59 22.38
C PHE A 429 10.28 -8.09 23.65
N GLY A 430 9.65 -8.36 24.79
CA GLY A 430 10.07 -7.85 26.08
C GLY A 430 9.62 -6.42 26.41
N GLY A 431 8.89 -5.74 25.52
CA GLY A 431 8.17 -4.47 25.75
C GLY A 431 9.01 -3.20 25.95
N LYS A 432 10.33 -3.31 26.12
CA LYS A 432 11.21 -2.19 26.48
C LYS A 432 12.00 -1.59 25.30
N ARG A 433 12.25 -2.38 24.27
CA ARG A 433 13.02 -1.99 23.09
C ARG A 433 12.34 -2.52 21.83
N PRO A 434 12.52 -1.86 20.67
CA PRO A 434 11.93 -2.31 19.42
C PRO A 434 12.72 -3.51 18.84
N ASN A 435 12.79 -4.58 19.62
CA ASN A 435 13.33 -5.86 19.19
C ASN A 435 12.17 -6.77 18.83
N SER A 436 12.16 -7.31 17.64
CA SER A 436 11.13 -8.24 17.21
C SER A 436 11.51 -9.69 17.49
N LEU A 437 10.50 -10.51 17.73
CA LEU A 437 10.59 -11.95 17.77
C LEU A 437 9.64 -12.55 16.73
N SER A 438 10.12 -13.48 15.94
CA SER A 438 9.29 -14.28 15.04
C SER A 438 9.47 -15.77 15.32
N VAL A 439 8.36 -16.49 15.30
CA VAL A 439 8.37 -17.96 15.41
C VAL A 439 7.46 -18.48 14.31
N SER A 440 7.94 -19.37 13.47
CA SER A 440 7.11 -19.99 12.46
C SER A 440 7.29 -21.48 12.36
N ALA A 441 6.23 -22.15 11.95
CA ALA A 441 6.22 -23.56 11.62
C ALA A 441 5.47 -23.77 10.32
N PHE A 442 5.94 -24.69 9.50
CA PHE A 442 5.23 -25.05 8.28
C PHE A 442 5.34 -26.53 7.99
N PHE A 443 4.37 -27.02 7.24
CA PHE A 443 4.33 -28.35 6.69
C PHE A 443 3.84 -28.29 5.25
N SER A 444 4.52 -28.97 4.34
CA SER A 444 4.09 -29.05 2.96
C SER A 444 4.27 -30.45 2.39
N VAL A 445 3.42 -30.78 1.45
CA VAL A 445 3.44 -32.01 0.67
C VAL A 445 3.31 -31.64 -0.81
N GLN A 446 4.19 -32.16 -1.62
CA GLN A 446 4.05 -32.17 -3.07
C GLN A 446 4.11 -33.60 -3.56
N THR A 447 3.17 -33.99 -4.37
CA THR A 447 3.11 -35.29 -5.03
C THR A 447 3.48 -35.15 -6.50
N ASP A 448 3.74 -36.28 -7.13
CA ASP A 448 4.13 -36.32 -8.54
C ASP A 448 3.04 -35.73 -9.43
N ILE A 449 3.46 -35.04 -10.47
CA ILE A 449 2.59 -34.34 -11.41
C ILE A 449 2.37 -35.24 -12.60
N SER A 450 1.14 -35.38 -13.08
CA SER A 450 0.78 -36.21 -14.22
C SER A 450 1.61 -35.86 -15.46
N SER A 451 2.07 -36.87 -16.19
CA SER A 451 2.82 -36.78 -17.44
C SER A 451 2.20 -35.91 -18.54
N ARG A 452 0.93 -35.55 -18.42
CA ARG A 452 0.23 -34.65 -19.34
C ARG A 452 0.84 -33.23 -19.38
N TYR A 453 1.49 -32.78 -18.31
CA TYR A 453 2.19 -31.50 -18.22
C TYR A 453 3.64 -31.56 -18.65
N TYR A 454 4.18 -32.79 -18.79
CA TYR A 454 5.58 -33.05 -19.12
C TYR A 454 5.86 -33.35 -20.58
N ASN A 455 4.86 -33.32 -21.44
CA ASN A 455 5.02 -33.55 -22.87
C ASN A 455 5.63 -32.37 -23.63
N SER A 456 6.22 -31.40 -22.91
CA SER A 456 7.10 -30.45 -23.53
C SER A 456 8.51 -31.06 -23.68
N SER A 457 9.15 -30.78 -24.79
CA SER A 457 10.55 -31.12 -25.10
C SER A 457 11.56 -30.79 -23.99
N TYR A 458 11.15 -29.99 -23.01
CA TYR A 458 11.86 -29.57 -21.82
C TYR A 458 12.23 -30.74 -20.90
N PHE A 459 11.30 -31.68 -20.65
CA PHE A 459 11.53 -32.76 -19.68
C PHE A 459 12.32 -33.94 -20.24
N ASN A 460 12.11 -34.29 -21.51
CA ASN A 460 12.90 -35.35 -22.14
C ASN A 460 14.39 -35.00 -22.21
N ASN A 461 14.68 -33.75 -22.29
CA ASN A 461 16.02 -33.27 -22.32
C ASN A 461 16.62 -33.15 -20.88
N TYR A 462 15.85 -32.80 -19.84
CA TYR A 462 16.30 -32.77 -18.45
C TYR A 462 16.89 -34.11 -18.03
N TYR A 463 16.17 -35.20 -18.29
CA TYR A 463 16.65 -36.55 -17.99
C TYR A 463 17.94 -36.90 -18.72
N ASN A 464 18.02 -36.60 -20.02
CA ASN A 464 19.20 -36.92 -20.84
C ASN A 464 20.42 -36.09 -20.45
N SER A 465 20.26 -34.83 -20.08
CA SER A 465 21.33 -33.94 -19.64
C SER A 465 21.84 -34.28 -18.25
N TYR A 466 20.96 -34.62 -17.32
CA TYR A 466 21.29 -34.99 -15.95
C TYR A 466 22.16 -36.28 -15.93
N TYR A 467 21.81 -37.28 -16.75
CA TYR A 467 22.58 -38.53 -16.84
C TYR A 467 23.84 -38.38 -17.73
N ALA A 468 23.86 -37.50 -18.69
CA ALA A 468 25.04 -37.22 -19.51
C ALA A 468 26.14 -36.49 -18.74
N GLY A 469 25.79 -35.62 -17.80
CA GLY A 469 26.73 -34.90 -16.93
C GLY A 469 27.48 -35.79 -15.96
N TYR A 470 27.00 -37.03 -15.71
CA TYR A 470 27.62 -38.02 -14.82
C TYR A 470 28.35 -39.19 -15.58
N GLY A 471 28.66 -38.99 -16.86
CA GLY A 471 29.56 -39.91 -17.60
C GLY A 471 28.92 -41.22 -18.07
N GLY A 472 27.60 -41.27 -18.18
CA GLY A 472 26.88 -42.44 -18.68
C GLY A 472 26.64 -42.39 -20.21
N TYR A 473 27.41 -43.10 -20.99
CA TYR A 473 27.09 -43.50 -22.39
C TYR A 473 25.84 -44.41 -22.34
N GLY A 474 24.71 -43.91 -22.73
CA GLY A 474 23.51 -44.72 -22.81
C GLY A 474 22.38 -43.99 -23.52
N SER A 475 22.50 -43.87 -24.85
CA SER A 475 21.35 -43.53 -25.70
C SER A 475 20.31 -44.66 -25.62
N TYR A 476 19.40 -44.59 -24.71
CA TYR A 476 18.17 -45.37 -24.82
C TYR A 476 17.14 -44.56 -25.55
N ASN A 477 16.93 -44.92 -26.84
CA ASN A 477 15.77 -44.56 -27.63
C ASN A 477 14.51 -45.09 -26.86
N TYR A 478 13.94 -44.25 -26.01
CA TYR A 478 12.59 -44.50 -25.53
C TYR A 478 11.62 -44.22 -26.65
N GLY A 479 11.26 -45.32 -27.34
CA GLY A 479 10.22 -45.32 -28.36
C GLY A 479 8.93 -44.74 -27.83
N ASN A 480 8.31 -43.99 -28.71
CA ASN A 480 6.89 -43.57 -28.76
C ASN A 480 6.01 -44.05 -27.59
N TYR A 481 6.02 -43.35 -26.46
CA TYR A 481 5.02 -43.53 -25.41
C TYR A 481 3.85 -42.55 -25.62
N ASN A 482 3.07 -42.84 -26.66
CA ASN A 482 1.79 -42.13 -26.94
C ASN A 482 0.61 -42.61 -26.10
N ASN A 483 0.82 -43.41 -25.05
CA ASN A 483 -0.27 -43.99 -24.24
C ASN A 483 0.06 -43.95 -22.73
N TYR A 484 0.41 -42.78 -22.17
CA TYR A 484 0.31 -42.62 -20.73
C TYR A 484 -1.01 -41.91 -20.39
N GLU A 485 -2.01 -42.67 -20.06
CA GLU A 485 -3.15 -42.26 -19.26
C GLU A 485 -2.67 -41.66 -17.96
N ASN A 486 -3.33 -40.61 -17.50
CA ASN A 486 -3.15 -39.84 -16.29
C ASN A 486 -2.71 -40.65 -15.07
N TYR A 487 -1.45 -41.02 -14.96
CA TYR A 487 -0.92 -41.69 -13.78
C TYR A 487 -0.51 -40.64 -12.77
N TYR A 488 -1.45 -40.26 -11.89
CA TYR A 488 -1.17 -39.63 -10.63
C TYR A 488 -0.68 -40.69 -9.67
N ASP A 489 0.58 -40.62 -9.26
CA ASP A 489 1.14 -41.53 -8.27
C ASP A 489 1.31 -40.76 -6.93
N PRO A 490 0.35 -40.88 -6.00
CA PRO A 490 0.42 -40.20 -4.71
C PRO A 490 1.53 -40.73 -3.84
N ASP A 491 2.14 -41.90 -4.17
CA ASP A 491 3.24 -42.50 -3.44
C ASP A 491 4.56 -41.78 -3.73
N LYS A 492 4.70 -41.14 -4.90
CA LYS A 492 5.87 -40.30 -5.20
C LYS A 492 5.66 -38.93 -4.62
N SER A 493 6.47 -38.57 -3.66
CA SER A 493 6.25 -37.31 -2.94
C SER A 493 7.51 -36.74 -2.31
N ILE A 494 7.52 -35.41 -2.17
CA ILE A 494 8.37 -34.70 -1.23
C ILE A 494 7.49 -34.11 -0.12
N LYS A 495 7.80 -34.47 1.11
CA LYS A 495 7.18 -33.92 2.32
C LYS A 495 8.20 -33.10 3.05
N MET A 496 7.84 -31.89 3.43
CA MET A 496 8.72 -30.95 4.10
C MET A 496 8.05 -30.38 5.34
N TRP A 497 8.78 -30.28 6.42
CA TRP A 497 8.37 -29.50 7.57
C TRP A 497 9.54 -28.68 8.10
N GLY A 498 9.25 -27.55 8.70
CA GLY A 498 10.26 -26.68 9.24
C GLY A 498 9.76 -25.85 10.40
N LEU A 499 10.72 -25.42 11.20
CA LEU A 499 10.58 -24.50 12.31
C LEU A 499 11.59 -23.38 12.13
N SER A 500 11.19 -22.14 12.39
CA SER A 500 12.12 -21.02 12.44
C SER A 500 11.90 -20.15 13.68
N LEU A 501 13.00 -19.59 14.17
CA LEU A 501 13.05 -18.65 15.28
C LEU A 501 13.86 -17.43 14.80
N GLY A 502 13.22 -16.29 14.68
CA GLY A 502 13.84 -15.07 14.25
C GLY A 502 13.85 -14.00 15.35
N TRP A 503 14.90 -13.23 15.37
CA TRP A 503 15.06 -12.07 16.20
C TRP A 503 15.46 -10.88 15.34
N GLY A 504 14.85 -9.70 15.57
CA GLY A 504 15.14 -8.50 14.81
C GLY A 504 15.35 -7.30 15.72
N LYS A 505 16.12 -6.32 15.24
CA LYS A 505 16.40 -5.08 15.93
C LYS A 505 16.39 -3.92 14.94
N ARG A 506 15.64 -2.86 15.27
CA ARG A 506 15.74 -1.57 14.56
C ARG A 506 17.04 -0.87 15.00
N LEU A 507 17.85 -0.48 14.05
CA LEU A 507 19.09 0.24 14.29
C LEU A 507 18.81 1.73 14.43
N LYS A 508 19.76 2.47 15.06
CA LYS A 508 19.71 3.93 15.15
C LYS A 508 20.72 4.59 14.21
N TRP A 509 21.69 3.83 13.75
CA TRP A 509 22.75 4.28 12.87
C TRP A 509 22.89 3.30 11.68
N PRO A 510 23.07 3.76 10.46
CA PRO A 510 23.23 5.14 9.98
C PRO A 510 21.98 5.98 10.06
N ASP A 511 20.81 5.37 9.91
CA ASP A 511 19.49 5.95 10.17
C ASP A 511 18.58 4.90 10.80
N ASP A 512 17.42 5.29 11.27
CA ASP A 512 16.51 4.40 11.97
C ASP A 512 15.51 3.65 11.06
N TYR A 513 15.70 3.69 9.73
CA TYR A 513 15.05 2.83 8.77
C TYR A 513 15.76 1.47 8.65
N PHE A 514 16.97 1.34 9.17
CA PHE A 514 17.71 0.09 9.17
C PHE A 514 17.19 -0.90 10.21
N THR A 515 17.07 -2.16 9.79
CA THR A 515 16.77 -3.30 10.66
C THR A 515 17.80 -4.39 10.44
N LEU A 516 18.27 -4.97 11.55
CA LEU A 516 19.10 -6.18 11.53
C LEU A 516 18.29 -7.32 12.09
N SER A 517 18.19 -8.43 11.36
CA SER A 517 17.53 -9.65 11.83
C SER A 517 18.42 -10.86 11.70
N ALA A 518 18.23 -11.78 12.63
CA ALA A 518 18.85 -13.11 12.64
C ALA A 518 17.74 -14.15 12.75
N GLU A 519 17.76 -15.19 11.95
CA GLU A 519 16.80 -16.29 11.95
C GLU A 519 17.53 -17.63 11.95
N LEU A 520 17.22 -18.47 12.91
CA LEU A 520 17.63 -19.86 12.97
C LEU A 520 16.47 -20.70 12.44
N ALA A 521 16.72 -21.47 11.39
CA ALA A 521 15.72 -22.31 10.75
C ALA A 521 16.19 -23.76 10.71
N TYR A 522 15.29 -24.67 10.98
CA TYR A 522 15.47 -26.08 10.76
C TYR A 522 14.39 -26.60 9.83
N GLN A 523 14.80 -27.30 8.79
CA GLN A 523 13.90 -27.91 7.80
C GLN A 523 14.27 -29.37 7.59
N ARG A 524 13.27 -30.20 7.37
CA ARG A 524 13.45 -31.61 7.05
C ARG A 524 12.67 -31.99 5.82
N TYR A 525 13.35 -32.58 4.88
CA TYR A 525 12.83 -33.10 3.62
C TYR A 525 12.72 -34.64 3.72
N ASN A 526 11.56 -35.19 3.41
CA ASN A 526 11.30 -36.59 3.23
C ASN A 526 10.94 -36.84 1.77
N LEU A 527 11.79 -37.52 1.04
CA LEU A 527 11.62 -37.84 -0.37
C LEU A 527 11.26 -39.32 -0.52
N LYS A 528 10.24 -39.58 -1.34
CA LYS A 528 9.80 -40.92 -1.70
C LYS A 528 9.62 -40.99 -3.21
N ASP A 529 10.49 -41.75 -3.89
CA ASP A 529 10.55 -41.93 -5.34
C ASP A 529 10.48 -40.60 -6.10
N TRP A 530 11.11 -39.53 -5.54
CA TRP A 530 11.10 -38.19 -6.04
C TRP A 530 12.21 -37.95 -7.04
N GLN A 531 11.89 -38.08 -8.34
CA GLN A 531 12.88 -38.13 -9.43
C GLN A 531 13.44 -36.77 -9.83
N TYR A 532 12.96 -35.69 -9.22
CA TYR A 532 13.36 -34.32 -9.58
C TYR A 532 14.60 -33.82 -8.82
N PHE A 533 15.13 -34.64 -7.91
CA PHE A 533 16.36 -34.31 -7.18
C PHE A 533 17.37 -35.43 -7.28
N PRO A 534 18.65 -35.11 -7.00
CA PRO A 534 19.69 -36.13 -6.87
C PRO A 534 19.39 -37.20 -5.81
N VAL A 535 18.71 -36.77 -4.74
CA VAL A 535 18.18 -37.68 -3.72
C VAL A 535 16.74 -38.04 -4.08
N THR A 536 16.50 -39.23 -4.58
CA THR A 536 15.16 -39.70 -4.95
C THR A 536 14.39 -40.29 -3.77
N ASN A 537 15.09 -41.00 -2.89
CA ASN A 537 14.55 -41.65 -1.70
C ASN A 537 15.44 -41.34 -0.49
N GLY A 538 14.85 -40.79 0.58
CA GLY A 538 15.61 -40.51 1.78
C GLY A 538 15.12 -39.33 2.59
N LYS A 539 15.92 -38.93 3.55
CA LYS A 539 15.66 -37.83 4.47
C LYS A 539 16.84 -36.88 4.48
N CYS A 540 16.60 -35.60 4.17
CA CYS A 540 17.60 -34.57 4.24
C CYS A 540 17.23 -33.57 5.34
N ASN A 541 18.23 -33.04 6.04
CA ASN A 541 18.05 -32.06 7.11
C ASN A 541 18.81 -30.78 6.72
N ASP A 542 18.19 -29.64 6.92
CA ASP A 542 18.79 -28.32 6.73
C ASP A 542 18.68 -27.55 8.05
N LEU A 543 19.80 -27.15 8.60
CA LEU A 543 19.90 -26.27 9.76
C LEU A 543 20.64 -25.03 9.30
N SER A 544 19.96 -23.89 9.26
CA SER A 544 20.54 -22.65 8.73
C SER A 544 20.36 -21.47 9.67
N LEU A 545 21.35 -20.58 9.66
CA LEU A 545 21.33 -19.27 10.29
C LEU A 545 21.32 -18.22 9.20
N SER A 546 20.26 -17.41 9.16
CA SER A 546 20.12 -16.28 8.24
C SER A 546 20.35 -14.97 8.98
N LEU A 547 21.21 -14.11 8.43
CA LEU A 547 21.43 -12.75 8.89
C LEU A 547 20.96 -11.80 7.78
N THR A 548 20.07 -10.87 8.11
CA THR A 548 19.54 -9.92 7.13
C THR A 548 19.69 -8.50 7.66
N LEU A 549 20.35 -7.66 6.87
CA LEU A 549 20.36 -6.21 7.03
C LEU A 549 19.41 -5.62 5.99
N ALA A 550 18.37 -4.97 6.45
CA ALA A 550 17.37 -4.34 5.58
C ALA A 550 17.19 -2.87 5.91
N ARG A 551 16.82 -2.08 4.91
CA ARG A 551 16.42 -0.69 5.07
C ARG A 551 15.17 -0.43 4.24
N ASN A 552 14.14 0.11 4.86
CA ASN A 552 12.93 0.48 4.17
C ASN A 552 12.52 1.91 4.54
N SER A 553 12.64 2.81 3.58
CA SER A 553 12.30 4.24 3.71
C SER A 553 11.23 4.69 2.72
N ILE A 554 10.45 3.76 2.14
CA ILE A 554 9.39 4.08 1.20
C ILE A 554 8.28 4.90 1.87
N ASP A 555 7.72 5.86 1.14
CA ASP A 555 6.67 6.76 1.63
C ASP A 555 5.29 6.07 1.70
N ASN A 556 5.01 5.15 0.81
CA ASN A 556 3.72 4.46 0.74
C ASN A 556 3.90 3.00 0.28
N PRO A 557 3.34 2.01 1.00
CA PRO A 557 3.52 0.60 0.65
C PRO A 557 2.79 0.16 -0.62
N ILE A 558 1.72 0.86 -1.04
CA ILE A 558 0.89 0.47 -2.20
C ILE A 558 1.39 1.13 -3.48
N PHE A 559 1.65 2.41 -3.44
CA PHE A 559 2.21 3.18 -4.55
C PHE A 559 3.36 4.06 -4.04
N PRO A 560 4.57 3.48 -3.89
CA PRO A 560 5.74 4.24 -3.48
C PRO A 560 6.11 5.31 -4.51
N ARG A 561 6.35 6.53 -4.04
CA ARG A 561 6.79 7.67 -4.86
C ARG A 561 8.23 8.03 -4.57
N THR A 562 8.64 7.88 -3.31
CA THR A 562 9.98 8.20 -2.84
C THR A 562 10.51 7.12 -1.91
N GLY A 563 11.83 7.11 -1.75
CA GLY A 563 12.50 6.23 -0.81
C GLY A 563 13.13 5.00 -1.46
N SER A 564 13.63 4.13 -0.61
CA SER A 564 14.28 2.89 -1.03
C SER A 564 13.91 1.74 -0.12
N ASP A 565 13.90 0.56 -0.70
CA ASP A 565 13.78 -0.72 0.01
C ASP A 565 14.93 -1.61 -0.45
N PHE A 566 15.84 -1.93 0.46
CA PHE A 566 16.92 -2.86 0.15
C PHE A 566 17.18 -3.84 1.29
N SER A 567 17.70 -5.00 0.94
CA SER A 567 18.10 -6.03 1.88
C SER A 567 19.34 -6.78 1.40
N LEU A 568 20.24 -7.04 2.32
CA LEU A 568 21.35 -7.99 2.18
C LEU A 568 21.12 -9.12 3.15
N SER A 569 20.94 -10.33 2.63
CA SER A 569 20.72 -11.54 3.43
C SER A 569 21.84 -12.55 3.19
N VAL A 570 22.35 -13.08 4.27
CA VAL A 570 23.37 -14.14 4.28
C VAL A 570 22.80 -15.31 5.06
N GLN A 571 22.63 -16.45 4.43
CA GLN A 571 22.17 -17.68 5.05
C GLN A 571 23.31 -18.70 5.06
N LEU A 572 23.62 -19.23 6.21
CA LEU A 572 24.75 -20.14 6.44
C LEU A 572 24.24 -21.42 7.08
N THR A 573 24.66 -22.55 6.58
CA THR A 573 24.54 -23.84 7.27
C THR A 573 25.88 -24.18 7.94
N PRO A 574 25.90 -25.02 8.96
CA PRO A 574 27.17 -25.56 9.46
C PRO A 574 27.95 -26.27 8.35
N PRO A 575 29.24 -26.01 8.19
CA PRO A 575 30.07 -26.66 7.19
C PRO A 575 30.47 -28.07 7.63
N TYR A 576 29.54 -29.00 7.63
CA TYR A 576 29.71 -30.39 8.15
C TYR A 576 30.89 -31.08 7.51
N SER A 577 31.10 -30.86 6.20
CA SER A 577 32.19 -31.50 5.46
C SER A 577 33.59 -31.08 5.92
N LEU A 578 33.73 -29.99 6.67
CA LEU A 578 35.02 -29.55 7.23
C LEU A 578 35.33 -30.22 8.58
N PHE A 579 34.32 -30.81 9.25
CA PHE A 579 34.46 -31.30 10.62
C PHE A 579 34.28 -32.83 10.75
N ASP A 580 33.61 -33.50 9.79
CA ASP A 580 33.21 -34.91 9.95
C ASP A 580 34.23 -35.90 9.44
N GLY A 581 35.33 -35.45 8.86
CA GLY A 581 36.46 -36.28 8.42
C GLY A 581 36.15 -37.26 7.30
N LYS A 582 35.03 -37.13 6.59
CA LYS A 582 34.63 -38.03 5.53
C LYS A 582 35.27 -37.68 4.19
N ASP A 583 35.61 -38.71 3.41
CA ASP A 583 36.05 -38.56 2.04
C ASP A 583 34.84 -38.41 1.10
N TYR A 584 34.40 -37.17 0.90
CA TYR A 584 33.27 -36.88 0.00
C TYR A 584 33.58 -37.15 -1.48
N LYS A 585 34.85 -37.13 -1.88
CA LYS A 585 35.26 -37.55 -3.22
C LYS A 585 34.99 -39.05 -3.45
N GLY A 586 35.21 -39.86 -2.43
CA GLY A 586 34.99 -41.31 -2.49
C GLY A 586 33.53 -41.69 -2.69
N TYR A 587 32.58 -40.85 -2.27
CA TYR A 587 31.14 -41.09 -2.53
C TYR A 587 30.80 -41.02 -4.03
N PHE A 588 31.53 -40.22 -4.83
CA PHE A 588 31.34 -40.12 -6.28
C PHE A 588 32.09 -41.15 -7.09
N TYR A 589 33.09 -41.81 -6.48
CA TYR A 589 33.89 -42.82 -7.14
C TYR A 589 33.41 -44.20 -6.71
N ASN A 590 32.80 -44.96 -7.62
CA ASN A 590 32.48 -46.38 -7.39
C ASN A 590 33.25 -47.21 -8.40
N PRO A 591 34.33 -47.89 -7.96
CA PRO A 591 35.19 -48.70 -8.83
C PRO A 591 34.49 -49.97 -9.40
N GLU A 592 33.34 -50.36 -8.81
CA GLU A 592 32.63 -51.56 -9.21
C GLU A 592 31.47 -51.35 -10.18
N SER A 593 31.13 -50.09 -10.50
CA SER A 593 30.06 -49.78 -11.45
C SER A 593 30.42 -48.62 -12.36
N ASP A 594 30.34 -48.83 -13.66
CA ASP A 594 30.37 -47.76 -14.68
C ASP A 594 29.15 -46.79 -14.60
N ARG A 595 28.36 -46.88 -13.53
CA ARG A 595 27.04 -46.20 -13.40
C ARG A 595 27.02 -45.08 -12.37
N GLY A 596 28.04 -44.30 -12.19
CA GLY A 596 28.00 -43.12 -11.35
C GLY A 596 27.70 -43.38 -9.86
N ILE A 597 27.34 -42.33 -9.12
CA ILE A 597 27.06 -42.38 -7.68
C ILE A 597 25.79 -43.20 -7.36
N THR A 598 25.85 -44.07 -6.36
CA THR A 598 24.68 -44.83 -5.93
C THR A 598 23.70 -43.97 -5.11
N GLN A 599 22.41 -44.32 -5.10
CA GLN A 599 21.38 -43.61 -4.34
C GLN A 599 21.68 -43.59 -2.84
N ASP A 600 22.27 -44.67 -2.30
CA ASP A 600 22.67 -44.76 -0.89
C ASP A 600 23.78 -43.75 -0.56
N ASN A 601 24.74 -43.59 -1.45
CA ASN A 601 25.78 -42.58 -1.30
C ASN A 601 25.25 -41.19 -1.43
N MET A 602 24.27 -40.93 -2.33
CA MET A 602 23.57 -39.65 -2.42
C MET A 602 22.83 -39.32 -1.13
N ASN A 603 22.12 -40.27 -0.53
CA ASN A 603 21.44 -40.10 0.75
C ASN A 603 22.42 -39.77 1.88
N LYS A 604 23.56 -40.44 1.92
CA LYS A 604 24.62 -40.19 2.91
C LYS A 604 25.24 -38.81 2.72
N LEU A 605 25.48 -38.41 1.46
CA LEU A 605 26.06 -37.14 1.08
C LEU A 605 25.16 -35.96 1.53
N HIS A 606 23.85 -36.06 1.29
CA HIS A 606 22.90 -35.00 1.53
C HIS A 606 22.07 -35.16 2.83
N ARG A 607 22.42 -36.09 3.69
CA ARG A 607 21.74 -36.28 4.99
C ARG A 607 21.66 -34.99 5.81
N TRP A 608 22.74 -34.21 5.81
CA TRP A 608 22.82 -32.84 6.30
C TRP A 608 23.26 -31.96 5.16
N VAL A 609 22.38 -31.03 4.78
CA VAL A 609 22.63 -30.10 3.70
C VAL A 609 23.59 -29.02 4.16
N GLU A 610 24.55 -28.65 3.30
CA GLU A 610 25.45 -27.54 3.60
C GLU A 610 25.59 -26.60 2.42
N TYR A 611 25.52 -25.29 2.72
CA TYR A 611 25.72 -24.22 1.78
C TYR A 611 25.92 -22.89 2.49
N HIS A 612 26.34 -21.90 1.74
CA HIS A 612 26.20 -20.48 2.08
C HIS A 612 25.45 -19.77 0.97
N LYS A 613 24.42 -19.05 1.32
CA LYS A 613 23.55 -18.35 0.36
C LYS A 613 23.57 -16.85 0.62
N TRP A 614 23.82 -16.08 -0.41
CA TRP A 614 23.90 -14.62 -0.36
C TRP A 614 22.85 -14.04 -1.28
N LYS A 615 22.07 -13.11 -0.77
CA LYS A 615 21.05 -12.40 -1.56
C LYS A 615 21.12 -10.91 -1.30
N PHE A 616 21.13 -10.14 -2.37
CA PHE A 616 21.00 -8.71 -2.34
C PHE A 616 19.78 -8.32 -3.16
N LYS A 617 18.89 -7.52 -2.59
CA LYS A 617 17.72 -6.96 -3.26
C LYS A 617 17.66 -5.48 -2.96
N ALA A 618 17.45 -4.67 -3.98
CA ALA A 618 17.27 -3.23 -3.85
C ALA A 618 16.19 -2.75 -4.80
N LYS A 619 15.30 -1.89 -4.29
CA LYS A 619 14.35 -1.12 -5.07
C LYS A 619 14.49 0.35 -4.67
N THR A 620 14.48 1.25 -5.64
CA THR A 620 14.45 2.70 -5.38
C THR A 620 13.28 3.33 -6.11
N TYR A 621 12.74 4.36 -5.55
CA TYR A 621 11.61 5.10 -6.11
C TYR A 621 11.97 6.58 -6.19
N THR A 622 11.90 7.15 -7.38
CA THR A 622 12.23 8.54 -7.65
C THR A 622 11.09 9.19 -8.43
N PRO A 623 10.43 10.19 -7.86
CA PRO A 623 9.42 10.94 -8.59
C PRO A 623 10.11 11.79 -9.67
N LEU A 624 9.59 11.75 -10.89
CA LEU A 624 10.12 12.55 -12.01
C LEU A 624 9.48 13.94 -12.11
N MET A 625 8.58 14.24 -11.20
CA MET A 625 7.91 15.53 -11.04
C MET A 625 7.75 15.80 -9.54
N ASP A 626 7.50 17.05 -9.18
CA ASP A 626 7.14 17.38 -7.81
C ASP A 626 5.86 16.64 -7.39
N TYR A 627 6.03 15.65 -6.52
CA TYR A 627 4.94 14.76 -6.08
C TYR A 627 4.05 15.40 -5.01
N ILE A 628 4.50 16.46 -4.35
CA ILE A 628 3.73 17.23 -3.38
C ILE A 628 2.71 18.07 -4.15
N ALA A 629 3.16 18.83 -5.14
CA ALA A 629 2.30 19.63 -6.00
C ALA A 629 1.43 18.77 -6.94
N HIS A 630 1.95 17.61 -7.33
CA HIS A 630 1.29 16.71 -8.28
C HIS A 630 1.23 15.28 -7.74
N PRO A 631 0.25 14.95 -6.87
CA PRO A 631 0.10 13.60 -6.29
C PRO A 631 0.07 12.47 -7.33
N LYS A 632 -0.40 12.76 -8.54
CA LYS A 632 -0.35 11.86 -9.70
C LYS A 632 0.91 12.12 -10.53
N CYS A 633 2.07 11.90 -9.95
CA CYS A 633 3.34 12.05 -10.65
C CYS A 633 3.80 10.74 -11.31
N LEU A 634 4.65 10.88 -12.33
CA LEU A 634 5.37 9.77 -12.92
C LEU A 634 6.51 9.39 -11.98
N VAL A 635 6.61 8.11 -11.63
CA VAL A 635 7.64 7.57 -10.72
C VAL A 635 8.54 6.62 -11.48
N LEU A 636 9.84 6.82 -11.35
CA LEU A 636 10.86 5.88 -11.79
C LEU A 636 11.15 4.91 -10.64
N MET A 637 10.90 3.62 -10.85
CA MET A 637 11.35 2.56 -9.96
C MET A 637 12.54 1.85 -10.60
N THR A 638 13.60 1.63 -9.84
CA THR A 638 14.71 0.77 -10.24
C THR A 638 14.78 -0.44 -9.34
N ARG A 639 15.20 -1.57 -9.90
CA ARG A 639 15.37 -2.84 -9.19
C ARG A 639 16.72 -3.44 -9.50
N THR A 640 17.38 -3.97 -8.47
CA THR A 640 18.62 -4.71 -8.57
C THR A 640 18.56 -5.88 -7.62
N GLU A 641 18.71 -7.09 -8.13
CA GLU A 641 18.70 -8.31 -7.34
C GLU A 641 19.84 -9.25 -7.78
N PHE A 642 20.54 -9.79 -6.80
CA PHE A 642 21.57 -10.82 -6.98
C PHE A 642 21.41 -11.92 -5.96
N GLY A 643 21.68 -13.15 -6.37
CA GLY A 643 21.72 -14.26 -5.46
C GLY A 643 22.83 -15.23 -5.84
N LEU A 644 23.49 -15.76 -4.82
CA LEU A 644 24.57 -16.74 -4.96
C LEU A 644 24.35 -17.86 -3.94
N LEU A 645 24.41 -19.10 -4.38
CA LEU A 645 24.36 -20.31 -3.53
C LEU A 645 25.70 -21.02 -3.64
N GLY A 646 26.57 -20.81 -2.66
CA GLY A 646 27.90 -21.40 -2.59
C GLY A 646 27.95 -22.70 -1.84
N HIS A 647 29.10 -23.35 -1.87
CA HIS A 647 29.38 -24.62 -1.20
C HIS A 647 30.71 -24.56 -0.45
N TYR A 648 30.83 -25.28 0.66
CA TYR A 648 32.08 -25.40 1.39
C TYR A 648 32.95 -26.52 0.82
N ASN A 649 32.30 -27.55 0.22
CA ASN A 649 32.97 -28.66 -0.42
C ASN A 649 32.41 -28.89 -1.83
N LYS A 650 33.28 -28.92 -2.85
CA LYS A 650 32.87 -29.04 -4.26
C LYS A 650 32.13 -30.33 -4.59
N TYR A 651 32.33 -31.40 -3.80
CA TYR A 651 31.66 -32.69 -3.93
C TYR A 651 30.34 -32.77 -3.17
N LYS A 652 29.97 -31.71 -2.41
CA LYS A 652 28.77 -31.67 -1.59
C LYS A 652 27.95 -30.40 -1.85
N LYS A 653 27.78 -30.07 -3.11
CA LYS A 653 26.90 -28.95 -3.49
C LYS A 653 25.47 -29.25 -3.04
N SER A 654 24.76 -28.23 -2.50
CA SER A 654 23.38 -28.41 -2.10
C SER A 654 22.48 -28.55 -3.33
N PRO A 655 21.59 -29.56 -3.39
CA PRO A 655 20.54 -29.61 -4.40
C PRO A 655 19.31 -28.74 -4.00
N PHE A 656 19.32 -28.16 -2.79
CA PHE A 656 18.26 -27.37 -2.24
C PHE A 656 18.64 -25.91 -2.16
N GLY A 657 17.63 -25.04 -2.24
CA GLY A 657 17.83 -23.61 -2.13
C GLY A 657 18.36 -22.92 -3.39
N THR A 658 18.38 -23.63 -4.51
CA THR A 658 18.77 -23.15 -5.84
C THR A 658 17.76 -22.13 -6.36
N PHE A 659 18.07 -21.44 -7.48
CA PHE A 659 17.27 -20.39 -8.06
C PHE A 659 16.69 -20.82 -9.40
N ASP A 660 15.36 -20.61 -9.54
CA ASP A 660 14.65 -20.76 -10.81
C ASP A 660 14.27 -19.38 -11.34
N VAL A 661 14.75 -19.01 -12.52
CA VAL A 661 14.54 -17.69 -13.11
C VAL A 661 13.62 -17.75 -14.32
N GLY A 662 12.66 -16.84 -14.35
CA GLY A 662 11.69 -16.68 -15.43
C GLY A 662 10.26 -16.61 -14.92
N GLY A 663 9.36 -16.05 -15.74
CA GLY A 663 7.94 -16.02 -15.49
C GLY A 663 7.48 -14.98 -14.48
N ASP A 664 6.41 -15.31 -13.79
CA ASP A 664 5.73 -14.44 -12.82
C ASP A 664 6.27 -14.60 -11.39
N GLY A 665 7.24 -15.49 -11.16
CA GLY A 665 7.75 -15.80 -9.84
C GLY A 665 6.78 -16.57 -8.95
N MET A 666 5.61 -16.94 -9.46
CA MET A 666 4.66 -17.77 -8.74
C MET A 666 5.09 -19.23 -8.84
N THR A 667 5.21 -19.84 -7.70
CA THR A 667 5.67 -21.22 -7.59
C THR A 667 4.61 -22.23 -8.00
N GLY A 668 4.40 -22.39 -9.31
CA GLY A 668 3.58 -23.49 -9.81
C GLY A 668 4.34 -24.80 -9.99
N TYR A 669 5.67 -24.73 -10.12
CA TYR A 669 6.57 -25.84 -10.40
C TYR A 669 7.79 -25.89 -9.54
N SER A 670 8.18 -24.81 -8.88
CA SER A 670 9.34 -24.94 -8.02
C SER A 670 9.00 -25.96 -6.95
N SER A 671 9.70 -27.05 -7.00
CA SER A 671 9.84 -27.85 -5.81
C SER A 671 10.22 -26.89 -4.68
N TYR A 672 9.69 -27.08 -3.49
CA TYR A 672 9.94 -26.22 -2.32
C TYR A 672 11.40 -26.02 -1.98
N ALA A 673 12.26 -26.63 -2.69
CA ALA A 673 13.67 -26.58 -2.54
C ALA A 673 14.35 -25.57 -3.44
N THR A 674 13.61 -24.93 -4.36
CA THR A 674 14.11 -23.86 -5.24
C THR A 674 13.39 -22.54 -4.98
N GLU A 675 14.08 -21.43 -5.17
CA GLU A 675 13.52 -20.08 -5.06
C GLU A 675 13.20 -19.53 -6.45
N SER A 676 11.92 -19.27 -6.72
CA SER A 676 11.48 -18.71 -7.99
C SER A 676 11.77 -17.23 -8.05
N ILE A 677 12.44 -16.80 -9.11
CA ILE A 677 12.78 -15.41 -9.41
C ILE A 677 12.04 -14.99 -10.66
N ALA A 678 11.12 -14.03 -10.49
CA ALA A 678 10.34 -13.52 -11.60
C ALA A 678 11.21 -12.80 -12.64
N LEU A 679 10.94 -13.04 -13.92
CA LEU A 679 11.44 -12.23 -15.02
C LEU A 679 10.39 -12.25 -16.13
N ARG A 680 9.72 -11.11 -16.32
CA ARG A 680 8.61 -10.96 -17.26
C ARG A 680 9.09 -11.07 -18.71
N GLY A 681 8.26 -11.61 -19.59
CA GLY A 681 8.61 -11.88 -20.98
C GLY A 681 9.28 -13.23 -21.22
N TYR A 682 9.40 -14.05 -20.18
CA TYR A 682 9.90 -15.42 -20.22
C TYR A 682 8.94 -16.35 -19.49
N GLU A 683 8.90 -17.61 -19.88
CA GLU A 683 8.12 -18.61 -19.17
C GLU A 683 8.75 -18.94 -17.80
N ASN A 684 7.93 -19.50 -16.89
CA ASN A 684 8.41 -19.89 -15.57
C ASN A 684 9.59 -20.85 -15.67
N SER A 685 10.67 -20.57 -14.91
CA SER A 685 11.91 -21.36 -14.84
C SER A 685 12.68 -21.51 -16.16
N SER A 686 12.27 -20.83 -17.24
CA SER A 686 12.85 -21.03 -18.56
C SER A 686 14.30 -20.54 -18.71
N LEU A 687 14.74 -19.64 -17.84
CA LEU A 687 16.10 -19.10 -17.87
C LEU A 687 17.07 -19.84 -16.95
N THR A 688 16.57 -20.75 -16.12
CA THR A 688 17.45 -21.66 -15.38
C THR A 688 18.15 -22.57 -16.37
N PRO A 689 19.48 -22.81 -16.21
CA PRO A 689 20.20 -23.66 -17.15
C PRO A 689 19.54 -25.03 -17.27
N TYR A 690 19.43 -25.47 -18.52
CA TYR A 690 18.69 -26.68 -18.85
C TYR A 690 19.31 -27.94 -18.23
N GLY A 691 18.50 -28.68 -17.46
CA GLY A 691 18.94 -29.87 -16.75
C GLY A 691 19.96 -29.63 -15.63
N GLU A 692 20.20 -28.38 -15.28
CA GLU A 692 21.12 -27.98 -14.22
C GLU A 692 20.42 -27.01 -13.26
N GLU A 693 20.82 -27.00 -12.01
CA GLU A 693 20.27 -26.13 -11.00
C GLU A 693 20.91 -24.74 -11.06
N GLY A 694 20.14 -23.66 -10.77
CA GLY A 694 20.66 -22.30 -10.70
C GLY A 694 21.38 -22.03 -9.39
N TYR A 695 22.70 -21.88 -9.40
CA TYR A 695 23.48 -21.51 -8.20
C TYR A 695 23.77 -20.02 -8.11
N ALA A 696 23.52 -19.28 -9.15
CA ALA A 696 23.59 -17.83 -9.15
C ALA A 696 22.47 -17.23 -10.00
N TYR A 697 22.00 -16.04 -9.65
CA TYR A 697 21.13 -15.25 -10.50
C TYR A 697 21.45 -13.77 -10.40
N ALA A 698 21.07 -13.03 -11.45
CA ALA A 698 21.01 -11.59 -11.46
C ALA A 698 19.70 -11.14 -12.10
N ARG A 699 19.09 -10.10 -11.55
CA ARG A 699 17.92 -9.43 -12.11
C ARG A 699 18.05 -7.93 -11.94
N LEU A 700 17.92 -7.21 -13.04
CA LEU A 700 17.87 -5.76 -13.10
C LEU A 700 16.55 -5.34 -13.69
N GLY A 701 16.01 -4.23 -13.25
CA GLY A 701 14.73 -3.73 -13.76
C GLY A 701 14.59 -2.24 -13.61
N ILE A 702 13.89 -1.64 -14.56
CA ILE A 702 13.46 -0.24 -14.55
C ILE A 702 11.98 -0.24 -14.87
N GLU A 703 11.18 0.48 -14.06
CA GLU A 703 9.76 0.68 -14.32
C GLU A 703 9.42 2.17 -14.26
N LEU A 704 8.65 2.61 -15.22
CA LEU A 704 7.99 3.91 -15.19
C LEU A 704 6.53 3.68 -14.78
N ARG A 705 6.15 4.19 -13.62
CA ARG A 705 4.83 4.00 -13.01
C ARG A 705 4.03 5.29 -13.03
N TYR A 706 2.80 5.25 -13.51
CA TYR A 706 1.90 6.40 -13.51
C TYR A 706 0.56 6.05 -12.85
N PRO A 707 0.13 6.77 -11.80
CA PRO A 707 -1.11 6.48 -11.11
C PRO A 707 -2.29 7.07 -11.87
N LEU A 708 -3.26 6.24 -12.20
CA LEU A 708 -4.54 6.66 -12.77
C LEU A 708 -5.50 7.09 -11.67
N MET A 709 -5.53 6.33 -10.56
CA MET A 709 -6.38 6.56 -9.41
C MET A 709 -5.59 6.27 -8.12
N LEU A 710 -5.61 7.22 -7.17
CA LEU A 710 -5.06 7.06 -5.83
C LEU A 710 -6.15 7.46 -4.85
N GLU A 711 -6.98 6.52 -4.45
CA GLU A 711 -8.05 6.71 -3.47
C GLU A 711 -7.85 5.71 -2.32
N THR A 712 -8.37 6.02 -1.14
CA THR A 712 -8.28 5.15 0.05
C THR A 712 -8.87 3.76 -0.17
N SER A 713 -9.89 3.66 -1.04
CA SER A 713 -10.59 2.42 -1.36
C SER A 713 -10.04 1.69 -2.58
N THR A 714 -9.27 2.35 -3.45
CA THR A 714 -8.79 1.74 -4.70
C THR A 714 -7.62 2.50 -5.25
N ASN A 715 -6.52 1.82 -5.53
CA ASN A 715 -5.39 2.39 -6.25
C ASN A 715 -5.23 1.68 -7.58
N ILE A 716 -5.14 2.46 -8.66
CA ILE A 716 -4.91 1.95 -10.01
C ILE A 716 -3.74 2.69 -10.62
N TYR A 717 -2.74 1.95 -11.08
CA TYR A 717 -1.63 2.53 -11.83
C TYR A 717 -1.21 1.66 -13.00
N VAL A 718 -0.66 2.30 -14.00
CA VAL A 718 -0.06 1.65 -15.17
C VAL A 718 1.45 1.76 -15.08
N LEU A 719 2.13 0.81 -15.69
CA LEU A 719 3.58 0.80 -15.74
C LEU A 719 4.10 0.34 -17.10
N GLY A 720 5.25 0.87 -17.48
CA GLY A 720 6.10 0.33 -18.53
C GLY A 720 7.39 -0.16 -17.92
N PHE A 721 7.91 -1.29 -18.34
CA PHE A 721 9.10 -1.87 -17.75
C PHE A 721 10.15 -2.33 -18.78
N LEU A 722 11.38 -2.31 -18.32
CA LEU A 722 12.54 -2.96 -18.94
C LEU A 722 13.15 -3.85 -17.87
N GLU A 723 13.30 -5.13 -18.14
CA GLU A 723 13.96 -6.08 -17.26
C GLU A 723 15.08 -6.83 -17.96
N ALA A 724 16.07 -7.25 -17.19
CA ALA A 724 17.15 -8.10 -17.65
C ALA A 724 17.57 -9.04 -16.52
N GLY A 725 17.71 -10.32 -16.81
CA GLY A 725 18.10 -11.30 -15.81
C GLY A 725 18.61 -12.58 -16.41
N ASN A 726 19.27 -13.37 -15.59
CA ASN A 726 19.77 -14.70 -15.97
C ASN A 726 20.04 -15.56 -14.73
N ALA A 727 20.21 -16.87 -14.96
CA ALA A 727 20.68 -17.83 -13.96
C ALA A 727 21.91 -18.57 -14.47
N TRP A 728 22.79 -19.00 -13.55
CA TRP A 728 23.99 -19.74 -13.84
C TRP A 728 24.08 -20.97 -12.93
N HIS A 729 24.48 -22.10 -13.50
CA HIS A 729 24.62 -23.36 -12.75
C HIS A 729 25.92 -23.42 -11.93
N ASP A 730 26.85 -22.52 -12.14
CA ASP A 730 28.08 -22.42 -11.35
C ASP A 730 28.40 -20.96 -11.09
N ILE A 731 28.78 -20.64 -9.86
CA ILE A 731 29.13 -19.29 -9.44
C ILE A 731 30.35 -18.78 -10.23
N SER A 732 31.27 -19.66 -10.61
CA SER A 732 32.46 -19.29 -11.41
C SER A 732 32.11 -18.80 -12.82
N LYS A 733 30.91 -19.15 -13.32
CA LYS A 733 30.37 -18.72 -14.61
C LYS A 733 29.49 -17.50 -14.51
N PHE A 734 29.31 -16.95 -13.31
CA PHE A 734 28.51 -15.74 -13.13
C PHE A 734 29.09 -14.58 -13.94
N ASN A 735 28.24 -14.04 -14.82
CA ASN A 735 28.60 -12.89 -15.66
C ASN A 735 27.44 -11.87 -15.64
N PRO A 736 27.55 -10.75 -14.91
CA PRO A 736 26.48 -9.77 -14.79
C PRO A 736 26.15 -9.04 -16.10
N PHE A 737 26.91 -9.26 -17.17
CA PHE A 737 26.66 -8.69 -18.50
C PHE A 737 25.96 -9.66 -19.46
N ASP A 738 25.88 -10.95 -19.12
CA ASP A 738 25.12 -11.94 -19.89
C ASP A 738 23.70 -12.07 -19.35
N LEU A 739 22.89 -11.03 -19.58
CA LEU A 739 21.52 -10.95 -19.11
C LEU A 739 20.53 -11.08 -20.29
N LYS A 740 19.45 -11.81 -20.05
CA LYS A 740 18.33 -11.96 -20.98
C LYS A 740 17.34 -10.80 -20.75
N ARG A 741 17.07 -10.04 -21.80
CA ARG A 741 16.34 -8.76 -21.74
C ARG A 741 14.89 -8.93 -22.12
N SER A 742 14.03 -8.15 -21.49
CA SER A 742 12.63 -8.06 -21.83
C SER A 742 12.11 -6.63 -21.64
N ALA A 743 10.99 -6.32 -22.29
CA ALA A 743 10.26 -5.09 -22.11
C ALA A 743 8.77 -5.36 -22.14
N GLY A 744 8.00 -4.49 -21.52
CA GLY A 744 6.56 -4.66 -21.51
C GLY A 744 5.81 -3.55 -20.82
N ILE A 745 4.51 -3.76 -20.69
CA ILE A 745 3.59 -2.86 -20.03
C ILE A 745 2.71 -3.65 -19.06
N GLY A 746 2.22 -2.97 -18.05
CA GLY A 746 1.35 -3.60 -17.06
C GLY A 746 0.37 -2.65 -16.41
N VAL A 747 -0.62 -3.24 -15.77
CA VAL A 747 -1.63 -2.54 -14.96
C VAL A 747 -1.65 -3.17 -13.56
N ARG A 748 -1.77 -2.32 -12.55
CA ARG A 748 -1.95 -2.73 -11.16
C ARG A 748 -3.22 -2.14 -10.62
N ILE A 749 -3.97 -2.95 -9.90
CA ILE A 749 -5.21 -2.57 -9.22
C ILE A 749 -5.12 -3.09 -7.79
N PHE A 750 -5.14 -2.19 -6.83
CA PHE A 750 -5.23 -2.55 -5.41
C PHE A 750 -6.67 -2.41 -4.92
N LEU A 751 -7.20 -3.49 -4.35
CA LEU A 751 -8.50 -3.53 -3.69
C LEU A 751 -8.30 -4.01 -2.24
N PRO A 752 -8.81 -3.29 -1.23
CA PRO A 752 -8.53 -3.59 0.19
C PRO A 752 -8.87 -5.01 0.65
N MET A 753 -9.88 -5.63 0.03
CA MET A 753 -10.31 -7.00 0.38
C MET A 753 -9.57 -8.11 -0.38
N ILE A 754 -8.96 -7.79 -1.52
CA ILE A 754 -8.36 -8.77 -2.44
C ILE A 754 -6.83 -8.61 -2.49
N GLY A 755 -6.35 -7.40 -2.17
CA GLY A 755 -4.93 -7.06 -2.31
C GLY A 755 -4.58 -6.49 -3.69
N MET A 756 -3.32 -6.61 -4.07
CA MET A 756 -2.82 -6.16 -5.36
C MET A 756 -3.13 -7.18 -6.46
N MET A 757 -3.72 -6.72 -7.54
CA MET A 757 -3.91 -7.49 -8.76
C MET A 757 -3.11 -6.85 -9.90
N GLY A 758 -2.56 -7.65 -10.78
CA GLY A 758 -1.80 -7.14 -11.91
C GLY A 758 -1.91 -8.03 -13.14
N ILE A 759 -1.83 -7.39 -14.30
CA ILE A 759 -1.67 -8.06 -15.58
C ILE A 759 -0.53 -7.36 -16.30
N ASP A 760 0.47 -8.12 -16.70
CA ASP A 760 1.60 -7.66 -17.49
C ASP A 760 1.65 -8.37 -18.81
N TRP A 761 1.91 -7.63 -19.86
CA TRP A 761 2.36 -8.16 -21.13
C TRP A 761 3.84 -7.86 -21.26
N GLY A 762 4.66 -8.90 -21.46
CA GLY A 762 6.10 -8.80 -21.63
C GLY A 762 6.58 -9.50 -22.87
N TYR A 763 7.63 -8.96 -23.50
CA TYR A 763 8.30 -9.56 -24.64
C TYR A 763 9.76 -9.82 -24.30
N GLY A 764 10.18 -11.09 -24.35
CA GLY A 764 11.57 -11.51 -24.16
C GLY A 764 12.34 -11.47 -25.48
N PHE A 765 13.41 -10.69 -25.52
CA PHE A 765 14.20 -10.46 -26.75
C PHE A 765 15.26 -11.51 -27.01
N ASP A 766 15.71 -12.19 -25.97
CA ASP A 766 16.85 -13.08 -26.05
C ASP A 766 16.43 -14.55 -26.02
N LYS A 767 17.31 -15.42 -26.50
CA LYS A 767 17.07 -16.86 -26.49
C LYS A 767 17.09 -17.41 -25.08
N ILE A 768 16.20 -18.36 -24.85
CA ILE A 768 16.15 -19.16 -23.62
C ILE A 768 17.44 -19.98 -23.50
N ASN A 769 17.98 -20.13 -22.29
CA ASN A 769 19.17 -20.89 -22.06
C ASN A 769 19.00 -22.35 -22.50
N GLY A 770 19.94 -22.85 -23.31
CA GLY A 770 19.89 -24.22 -23.83
C GLY A 770 18.88 -24.46 -24.95
N SER A 771 18.15 -23.41 -25.42
CA SER A 771 17.14 -23.50 -26.48
C SER A 771 17.49 -22.59 -27.67
N LYS A 772 16.91 -22.91 -28.83
CA LYS A 772 16.91 -22.02 -29.98
C LYS A 772 15.75 -21.01 -29.96
N GLU A 773 14.81 -21.21 -29.04
CA GLU A 773 13.61 -20.39 -28.89
C GLU A 773 13.89 -19.09 -28.14
N TYR A 774 13.18 -18.03 -28.50
CA TYR A 774 13.21 -16.74 -27.81
C TYR A 774 12.13 -16.70 -26.71
N GLY A 775 12.28 -15.84 -25.71
CA GLY A 775 11.24 -15.63 -24.69
C GLY A 775 9.89 -15.27 -25.29
N GLY A 776 9.90 -14.38 -26.31
CA GLY A 776 8.71 -14.04 -27.08
C GLY A 776 7.66 -13.28 -26.29
N SER A 777 6.41 -13.37 -26.70
CA SER A 777 5.27 -12.69 -26.09
C SER A 777 4.66 -13.52 -24.97
N GLN A 778 4.65 -12.96 -23.73
CA GLN A 778 4.15 -13.63 -22.54
C GLN A 778 3.17 -12.72 -21.80
N PHE A 779 2.10 -13.31 -21.28
CA PHE A 779 1.19 -12.66 -20.34
C PHE A 779 1.42 -13.21 -18.94
N HIS A 780 1.54 -12.29 -17.97
CA HIS A 780 1.74 -12.61 -16.57
C HIS A 780 0.58 -12.05 -15.76
N PHE A 781 0.00 -12.90 -14.94
CA PHE A 781 -1.12 -12.54 -14.09
C PHE A 781 -0.71 -12.62 -12.62
N ILE A 782 -1.03 -11.58 -11.84
CA ILE A 782 -0.66 -11.49 -10.43
C ILE A 782 -1.91 -11.31 -9.60
N LEU A 783 -1.99 -12.03 -8.50
CA LEU A 783 -3.01 -11.85 -7.49
C LEU A 783 -2.36 -11.93 -6.10
N GLY A 784 -2.46 -10.85 -5.32
CA GLY A 784 -2.01 -10.81 -3.94
C GLY A 784 -0.52 -10.57 -3.71
N GLN A 785 0.31 -10.52 -4.75
CA GLN A 785 1.74 -10.20 -4.66
C GLN A 785 2.16 -9.15 -5.69
N GLU A 786 3.17 -8.35 -5.36
CA GLU A 786 3.85 -7.47 -6.32
C GLU A 786 5.11 -8.17 -6.85
N PHE A 787 5.38 -8.03 -8.14
CA PHE A 787 6.61 -8.55 -8.77
C PHE A 787 7.87 -8.05 -8.11
#